data_1cad5139b864fd44f07b9cfd69882075
#
_entry.id   1cad5139b864fd44f07b9cfd69882075
#
_cell.length_a   1.000
_cell.length_b   1.000
_cell.length_c   1.000
_cell.angle_alpha   90.00
_cell.angle_beta   90.00
_cell.angle_gamma   90.00
#
_symmetry.space_group_name_H-M   'P 1'
#
loop_
_entity.id
_entity.type
_entity.pdbx_description
1 polymer ?
#
loop_
_entity_poly.entity_id
_entity_poly.type
_entity_poly.pdbx_seq_one_letter_code
_entity_poly.pdbx_strand_id
1 'polypeptide(L)'
;MPDQLVVRGAREHNLKDVSLELPRDALIVFTGLSGSGKSSLAFDTIFAEGQRRYVESLSAYARQFLGQMDKPDVDFIEGLSPAVSIDQKSTSRNPRSTVGTITEVYDYLRLLYARIGKPHCPDCGSVIARQAPQQIVDQVLELTADSKFQVLAPVVRERKGEYSELFRQLQAQGYSRVRVDGVVVGLDEVPNLKKQEKHSIDVVVDRLTVKAESRRRLTDSVETALRLASGVVVLDFVDLAEKDPNRERVFSEHLACMKCQISFEELEPRSFSFNSPFGACPVCTGLGTRREVEPDLVVPNGELSVREGAIAPWAGGNVSDYFKRLLEALCEELEIDLDVPWQKLPARAKKALLYGHDTEVHVKYRNRYGRQRSYYTTYEGVIPFIERRHSESDSDASRERFEGFMREVPCAACKGARLKPLSLAVTINGHSIAEIAGLPIGRMAEMLGGLKLSKRDATIATRVLKEVNERLQFLMDVGLHYLSLDRPAGTLAGGEAQRIRLATQIGSGLVGVLYVLDEPSIGLHQRDNHRLIETLIRLRDLGNTLIVVEHDEDTIRTADWIVDIGPGAGEHGGQIVVSGTLAELLAEPTSITGQYLAGTRSIDVPMVRRPVTDRVITVHGAAEHNLQNVTVDFPLGCMIAVTGVSGSGKSTLVNDVLFNVMARDLNGARLVPGKHKKVTGLEHIDKVVHVDQSPIGRTPRSNPATYTGVFDHVRKIFAETPEAKVRGYLQGRFSFNVKGGRCEACSGDGTIKIEMNFLPDVYVPCEVCLGARYNRETLEVHFKGKTIADVLNMPIEEALEFFAAVPPIARHLSTLVDVGLGYVRMGQSAPTLSGGEAQRVKLAAELQKRSTGRTIYVLDEPTTGLHFEDIRKLLGVLQSLVDKGNTVVVIEHNLDVIKTADWVVDMGPEGGSGGGKVIATGTPEAVAATVGSFTGDFLRERLKLPPPRLKRSKAS
;
A
#
# COMPACT_ATOMS: atom_id res chain seq x y z
N MET A 1 -41.31 6.16 -7.54
CA MET A 1 -40.39 6.92 -6.70
C MET A 1 -40.35 8.33 -7.26
N PRO A 2 -40.09 9.38 -6.48
CA PRO A 2 -39.92 10.71 -7.04
C PRO A 2 -38.80 10.70 -8.09
N ASP A 3 -39.02 11.43 -9.19
CA ASP A 3 -38.08 11.48 -10.32
C ASP A 3 -36.84 12.35 -10.01
N GLN A 4 -36.74 12.91 -8.82
CA GLN A 4 -35.72 13.82 -8.37
C GLN A 4 -35.23 13.47 -6.95
N LEU A 5 -33.96 13.78 -6.68
CA LEU A 5 -33.40 13.85 -5.34
C LEU A 5 -33.48 15.29 -4.86
N VAL A 6 -34.23 15.54 -3.81
CA VAL A 6 -34.48 16.87 -3.26
C VAL A 6 -33.78 17.03 -1.92
N VAL A 7 -32.92 18.04 -1.80
CA VAL A 7 -32.23 18.42 -0.56
C VAL A 7 -32.76 19.78 -0.11
N ARG A 8 -33.11 19.94 1.17
CA ARG A 8 -33.57 21.19 1.75
C ARG A 8 -32.84 21.50 3.05
N GLY A 9 -32.31 22.72 3.13
CA GLY A 9 -31.74 23.24 4.36
C GLY A 9 -30.47 22.55 4.82
N ALA A 10 -29.53 22.23 3.94
CA ALA A 10 -28.24 21.64 4.34
C ALA A 10 -27.29 22.69 4.92
N ARG A 11 -26.79 22.45 6.16
CA ARG A 11 -25.96 23.38 6.93
C ARG A 11 -24.69 22.73 7.48
N GLU A 12 -24.35 21.54 6.99
CA GLU A 12 -23.16 20.83 7.46
C GLU A 12 -21.88 21.63 7.16
N HIS A 13 -20.98 21.73 8.14
CA HIS A 13 -19.71 22.48 8.06
C HIS A 13 -19.88 23.95 7.62
N ASN A 14 -19.49 24.29 6.39
CA ASN A 14 -19.55 25.63 5.84
C ASN A 14 -20.77 25.86 4.91
N LEU A 15 -21.65 24.92 4.77
CA LEU A 15 -22.85 25.07 3.95
C LEU A 15 -23.82 26.09 4.55
N LYS A 16 -24.38 26.95 3.69
CA LYS A 16 -25.26 28.07 4.06
C LYS A 16 -26.71 27.82 3.66
N ASP A 17 -27.37 26.92 4.39
CA ASP A 17 -28.76 26.60 4.18
C ASP A 17 -29.08 26.17 2.73
N VAL A 18 -28.29 25.25 2.21
CA VAL A 18 -28.31 24.82 0.82
C VAL A 18 -29.55 23.98 0.53
N SER A 19 -30.30 24.39 -0.52
CA SER A 19 -31.44 23.66 -1.04
C SER A 19 -31.29 23.46 -2.53
N LEU A 20 -31.48 22.21 -3.03
CA LEU A 20 -31.32 21.87 -4.45
C LEU A 20 -32.15 20.65 -4.84
N GLU A 21 -32.43 20.56 -6.13
CA GLU A 21 -33.16 19.45 -6.76
C GLU A 21 -32.25 18.85 -7.83
N LEU A 22 -32.03 17.56 -7.77
CA LEU A 22 -31.11 16.84 -8.65
C LEU A 22 -31.84 15.77 -9.44
N PRO A 23 -31.56 15.60 -10.75
CA PRO A 23 -32.12 14.52 -11.52
C PRO A 23 -31.62 13.15 -11.02
N ARG A 24 -32.48 12.14 -11.13
CA ARG A 24 -32.08 10.75 -10.89
C ARG A 24 -31.61 10.10 -12.19
N ASP A 25 -30.92 8.96 -12.05
CA ASP A 25 -30.40 8.17 -13.17
C ASP A 25 -29.52 9.02 -14.11
N ALA A 26 -28.70 9.89 -13.49
CA ALA A 26 -27.88 10.89 -14.14
C ALA A 26 -26.47 10.91 -13.56
N LEU A 27 -25.53 11.38 -14.36
CA LEU A 27 -24.17 11.73 -13.93
C LEU A 27 -24.16 13.21 -13.48
N ILE A 28 -24.07 13.42 -12.18
CA ILE A 28 -24.10 14.74 -11.54
C ILE A 28 -22.69 15.07 -11.06
N VAL A 29 -22.15 16.18 -11.49
CA VAL A 29 -20.82 16.63 -11.05
C VAL A 29 -20.94 17.80 -10.07
N PHE A 30 -20.35 17.65 -8.88
CA PHE A 30 -20.16 18.72 -7.91
C PHE A 30 -18.79 19.34 -8.10
N THR A 31 -18.73 20.62 -8.48
CA THR A 31 -17.50 21.35 -8.76
C THR A 31 -17.43 22.66 -7.95
N GLY A 32 -16.34 23.40 -8.06
CA GLY A 32 -16.06 24.66 -7.33
C GLY A 32 -14.69 24.66 -6.65
N LEU A 33 -14.32 25.76 -6.03
CA LEU A 33 -13.01 25.93 -5.37
C LEU A 33 -12.75 24.88 -4.28
N SER A 34 -11.47 24.60 -4.00
CA SER A 34 -11.08 23.77 -2.85
C SER A 34 -11.60 24.42 -1.56
N GLY A 35 -12.27 23.61 -0.69
CA GLY A 35 -12.88 24.12 0.54
C GLY A 35 -14.22 24.87 0.34
N SER A 36 -14.84 24.82 -0.84
CA SER A 36 -16.14 25.49 -1.08
C SER A 36 -17.34 24.77 -0.46
N GLY A 37 -17.22 23.53 0.04
CA GLY A 37 -18.30 22.75 0.64
C GLY A 37 -18.80 21.57 -0.21
N LYS A 38 -18.14 21.23 -1.32
CA LYS A 38 -18.49 20.11 -2.20
C LYS A 38 -18.62 18.77 -1.46
N SER A 39 -17.55 18.39 -0.75
CA SER A 39 -17.53 17.13 0.00
C SER A 39 -18.51 17.16 1.17
N SER A 40 -18.70 18.32 1.83
CA SER A 40 -19.70 18.48 2.88
C SER A 40 -21.13 18.22 2.39
N LEU A 41 -21.45 18.67 1.17
CA LEU A 41 -22.76 18.40 0.58
C LEU A 41 -22.89 16.95 0.08
N ALA A 42 -21.86 16.43 -0.63
CA ALA A 42 -21.92 15.11 -1.24
C ALA A 42 -21.81 13.98 -0.21
N PHE A 43 -20.80 14.04 0.69
CA PHE A 43 -20.47 12.96 1.62
C PHE A 43 -21.12 13.18 3.00
N ASP A 44 -20.87 14.35 3.62
CA ASP A 44 -21.31 14.58 5.00
C ASP A 44 -22.80 14.86 5.12
N THR A 45 -23.48 15.20 4.00
CA THR A 45 -24.93 15.44 3.96
C THR A 45 -25.68 14.34 3.21
N ILE A 46 -25.50 14.24 1.88
CA ILE A 46 -26.34 13.35 1.03
C ILE A 46 -26.03 11.88 1.29
N PHE A 47 -24.74 11.52 1.23
CA PHE A 47 -24.34 10.13 1.47
C PHE A 47 -24.58 9.72 2.93
N ALA A 48 -24.23 10.56 3.89
CA ALA A 48 -24.41 10.27 5.32
C ALA A 48 -25.87 10.00 5.67
N GLU A 49 -26.82 10.83 5.17
CA GLU A 49 -28.25 10.61 5.38
C GLU A 49 -28.74 9.34 4.67
N GLY A 50 -28.26 9.06 3.45
CA GLY A 50 -28.61 7.83 2.72
C GLY A 50 -28.15 6.58 3.48
N GLN A 51 -26.93 6.60 4.00
CA GLN A 51 -26.38 5.51 4.79
C GLN A 51 -27.10 5.36 6.14
N ARG A 52 -27.39 6.48 6.83
CA ARG A 52 -28.14 6.48 8.09
C ARG A 52 -29.52 5.81 7.92
N ARG A 53 -30.29 6.19 6.90
CA ARG A 53 -31.60 5.59 6.61
C ARG A 53 -31.51 4.11 6.28
N TYR A 54 -30.48 3.72 5.53
CA TYR A 54 -30.23 2.32 5.22
C TYR A 54 -29.96 1.51 6.50
N VAL A 55 -29.06 2.00 7.36
CA VAL A 55 -28.73 1.35 8.65
C VAL A 55 -29.96 1.28 9.56
N GLU A 56 -30.78 2.33 9.61
CA GLU A 56 -32.06 2.35 10.38
C GLU A 56 -33.08 1.32 9.89
N SER A 57 -33.07 0.99 8.60
CA SER A 57 -33.95 -0.04 8.02
C SER A 57 -33.52 -1.47 8.41
N LEU A 58 -32.30 -1.67 8.90
CA LEU A 58 -31.77 -2.97 9.30
C LEU A 58 -32.36 -3.43 10.65
N SER A 59 -32.21 -4.73 10.96
CA SER A 59 -32.66 -5.30 12.25
C SER A 59 -31.96 -4.61 13.43
N ALA A 60 -32.61 -4.61 14.60
CA ALA A 60 -32.04 -4.06 15.84
C ALA A 60 -30.67 -4.68 16.19
N TYR A 61 -30.50 -5.98 15.89
CA TYR A 61 -29.22 -6.68 16.07
C TYR A 61 -28.12 -6.12 15.16
N ALA A 62 -28.38 -5.93 13.86
CA ALA A 62 -27.41 -5.36 12.92
C ALA A 62 -27.03 -3.93 13.30
N ARG A 63 -28.00 -3.11 13.74
CA ARG A 63 -27.75 -1.73 14.22
C ARG A 63 -26.80 -1.67 15.42
N GLN A 64 -26.86 -2.67 16.30
CA GLN A 64 -26.00 -2.75 17.50
C GLN A 64 -24.50 -2.89 17.13
N PHE A 65 -24.20 -3.54 15.98
CA PHE A 65 -22.85 -3.70 15.46
C PHE A 65 -22.35 -2.52 14.63
N LEU A 66 -23.27 -1.83 13.92
CA LEU A 66 -22.93 -0.72 13.02
C LEU A 66 -22.84 0.63 13.73
N GLY A 67 -23.28 0.71 14.99
CA GLY A 67 -23.33 1.94 15.77
C GLY A 67 -24.47 2.86 15.34
N GLN A 68 -24.70 3.90 16.14
CA GLN A 68 -25.67 4.95 15.84
C GLN A 68 -24.93 6.02 15.01
N MET A 69 -25.43 6.31 13.82
CA MET A 69 -24.87 7.38 12.98
C MET A 69 -25.55 8.71 13.36
N ASP A 70 -24.75 9.76 13.46
CA ASP A 70 -25.26 11.10 13.70
C ASP A 70 -26.11 11.56 12.50
N LYS A 71 -27.19 12.27 12.77
CA LYS A 71 -28.01 12.87 11.73
C LYS A 71 -27.28 14.11 11.20
N PRO A 72 -27.04 14.21 9.88
CA PRO A 72 -26.46 15.43 9.33
C PRO A 72 -27.37 16.65 9.54
N ASP A 73 -26.78 17.83 9.61
CA ASP A 73 -27.53 19.10 9.75
C ASP A 73 -28.20 19.47 8.43
N VAL A 74 -29.37 18.87 8.22
CA VAL A 74 -30.25 19.07 7.06
C VAL A 74 -31.67 18.96 7.48
N ASP A 75 -32.54 19.80 6.91
CA ASP A 75 -33.98 19.76 7.24
C ASP A 75 -34.59 18.45 6.76
N PHE A 76 -34.50 18.14 5.46
CA PHE A 76 -34.87 16.84 4.93
C PHE A 76 -34.23 16.56 3.57
N ILE A 77 -34.13 15.27 3.22
CA ILE A 77 -33.74 14.81 1.89
C ILE A 77 -34.77 13.79 1.40
N GLU A 78 -35.32 14.01 0.20
CA GLU A 78 -36.31 13.13 -0.43
C GLU A 78 -35.71 12.48 -1.69
N GLY A 79 -36.18 11.29 -2.07
CA GLY A 79 -35.75 10.58 -3.26
C GLY A 79 -34.41 9.83 -3.12
N LEU A 80 -33.89 9.63 -1.89
CA LEU A 80 -32.65 8.87 -1.65
C LEU A 80 -32.85 7.40 -2.01
N SER A 81 -31.89 6.90 -2.81
CA SER A 81 -31.63 5.47 -3.02
C SER A 81 -30.61 4.94 -2.00
N PRO A 82 -30.44 3.60 -1.87
CA PRO A 82 -29.29 3.05 -1.15
C PRO A 82 -28.00 3.68 -1.65
N ALA A 83 -27.20 4.24 -0.74
CA ALA A 83 -26.04 5.02 -1.10
C ALA A 83 -24.74 4.23 -0.89
N VAL A 84 -23.83 4.31 -1.85
CA VAL A 84 -22.47 3.73 -1.82
C VAL A 84 -21.45 4.84 -2.03
N SER A 85 -20.49 4.95 -1.12
CA SER A 85 -19.39 5.90 -1.21
C SER A 85 -18.12 5.23 -1.74
N ILE A 86 -17.41 5.92 -2.63
CA ILE A 86 -16.11 5.52 -3.14
C ILE A 86 -15.13 6.67 -2.88
N ASP A 87 -14.61 6.70 -1.66
CA ASP A 87 -13.68 7.71 -1.18
C ASP A 87 -12.20 7.37 -1.45
N GLN A 88 -11.34 8.36 -1.34
CA GLN A 88 -9.90 8.23 -1.55
C GLN A 88 -9.15 7.73 -0.29
N LYS A 89 -9.69 7.98 0.92
CA LYS A 89 -8.93 7.91 2.17
C LYS A 89 -8.63 6.51 2.71
N SER A 90 -9.28 5.45 2.26
CA SER A 90 -9.20 4.13 2.88
C SER A 90 -8.38 3.11 2.08
N THR A 91 -7.05 3.23 2.07
CA THR A 91 -6.20 2.09 1.70
C THR A 91 -6.15 1.08 2.84
N SER A 92 -6.42 -0.19 2.55
CA SER A 92 -6.31 -1.26 3.55
C SER A 92 -4.87 -1.33 4.07
N ARG A 93 -4.69 -1.17 5.38
CA ARG A 93 -3.38 -1.33 6.05
C ARG A 93 -3.05 -2.80 6.34
N ASN A 94 -3.93 -3.72 5.98
CA ASN A 94 -3.68 -5.14 6.20
C ASN A 94 -2.62 -5.65 5.21
N PRO A 95 -1.45 -6.11 5.66
CA PRO A 95 -0.36 -6.56 4.79
C PRO A 95 -0.72 -7.82 3.98
N ARG A 96 -1.80 -8.52 4.36
CA ARG A 96 -2.30 -9.69 3.65
C ARG A 96 -3.30 -9.35 2.54
N SER A 97 -3.82 -8.11 2.50
CA SER A 97 -4.70 -7.69 1.42
C SER A 97 -3.92 -7.47 0.13
N THR A 98 -4.42 -8.02 -0.97
CA THR A 98 -3.87 -7.85 -2.33
C THR A 98 -4.97 -7.38 -3.26
N VAL A 99 -4.59 -6.90 -4.45
CA VAL A 99 -5.56 -6.57 -5.51
C VAL A 99 -6.51 -7.75 -5.74
N GLY A 100 -5.98 -8.96 -5.86
CA GLY A 100 -6.79 -10.17 -6.09
C GLY A 100 -7.79 -10.49 -4.99
N THR A 101 -7.47 -10.20 -3.72
CA THR A 101 -8.39 -10.44 -2.59
C THR A 101 -9.46 -9.35 -2.47
N ILE A 102 -9.12 -8.09 -2.79
CA ILE A 102 -10.10 -6.99 -2.75
C ILE A 102 -11.12 -7.13 -3.88
N THR A 103 -10.68 -7.58 -5.06
CA THR A 103 -11.53 -7.77 -6.25
C THR A 103 -12.23 -9.13 -6.27
N GLU A 104 -12.00 -9.97 -5.28
CA GLU A 104 -12.50 -11.36 -5.19
C GLU A 104 -12.01 -12.28 -6.32
N VAL A 105 -11.27 -11.78 -7.30
CA VAL A 105 -10.77 -12.59 -8.43
C VAL A 105 -9.92 -13.77 -7.93
N TYR A 106 -9.12 -13.54 -6.88
CA TYR A 106 -8.28 -14.59 -6.30
C TYR A 106 -9.11 -15.73 -5.69
N ASP A 107 -10.32 -15.46 -5.19
CA ASP A 107 -11.20 -16.49 -4.62
C ASP A 107 -11.75 -17.42 -5.72
N TYR A 108 -12.07 -16.86 -6.87
CA TYR A 108 -12.45 -17.65 -8.06
C TYR A 108 -11.25 -18.45 -8.62
N LEU A 109 -10.04 -17.87 -8.64
CA LEU A 109 -8.84 -18.58 -9.03
C LEU A 109 -8.57 -19.78 -8.12
N ARG A 110 -8.69 -19.61 -6.79
CA ARG A 110 -8.56 -20.71 -5.83
C ARG A 110 -9.54 -21.84 -6.11
N LEU A 111 -10.79 -21.50 -6.43
CA LEU A 111 -11.81 -22.48 -6.81
C LEU A 111 -11.45 -23.19 -8.12
N LEU A 112 -10.97 -22.45 -9.10
CA LEU A 112 -10.55 -22.99 -10.39
C LEU A 112 -9.40 -24.00 -10.22
N TYR A 113 -8.34 -23.63 -9.48
CA TYR A 113 -7.20 -24.49 -9.20
C TYR A 113 -7.57 -25.74 -8.39
N ALA A 114 -8.49 -25.62 -7.44
CA ALA A 114 -8.98 -26.77 -6.69
C ALA A 114 -9.79 -27.77 -7.54
N ARG A 115 -10.44 -27.30 -8.60
CA ARG A 115 -11.34 -28.14 -9.43
C ARG A 115 -10.70 -28.73 -10.66
N ILE A 116 -9.85 -27.98 -11.36
CA ILE A 116 -9.23 -28.41 -12.63
C ILE A 116 -7.69 -28.36 -12.61
N GLY A 117 -7.09 -27.92 -11.51
CA GLY A 117 -5.63 -27.88 -11.35
C GLY A 117 -5.02 -29.28 -11.36
N LYS A 118 -3.90 -29.44 -12.07
CA LYS A 118 -3.12 -30.68 -12.14
C LYS A 118 -1.97 -30.60 -11.14
N PRO A 119 -1.96 -31.44 -10.09
CA PRO A 119 -0.87 -31.46 -9.13
C PRO A 119 0.39 -32.11 -9.72
N HIS A 120 1.53 -31.52 -9.40
CA HIS A 120 2.85 -32.04 -9.73
C HIS A 120 3.66 -32.20 -8.46
N CYS A 121 4.61 -33.11 -8.47
CA CYS A 121 5.53 -33.25 -7.35
C CYS A 121 6.48 -32.03 -7.29
N PRO A 122 6.58 -31.34 -6.16
CA PRO A 122 7.47 -30.18 -6.03
C PRO A 122 8.95 -30.54 -6.22
N ASP A 123 9.36 -31.80 -5.92
CA ASP A 123 10.76 -32.23 -5.97
C ASP A 123 11.16 -32.76 -7.36
N CYS A 124 10.32 -33.58 -7.97
CA CYS A 124 10.68 -34.23 -9.25
C CYS A 124 9.85 -33.78 -10.46
N GLY A 125 8.84 -32.91 -10.28
CA GLY A 125 8.01 -32.38 -11.36
C GLY A 125 7.01 -33.36 -11.98
N SER A 126 6.98 -34.64 -11.53
CA SER A 126 6.06 -35.65 -12.10
C SER A 126 4.61 -35.30 -11.80
N VAL A 127 3.72 -35.49 -12.80
CA VAL A 127 2.27 -35.36 -12.60
C VAL A 127 1.78 -36.34 -11.57
N ILE A 128 0.97 -35.88 -10.64
CA ILE A 128 0.37 -36.69 -9.59
C ILE A 128 -1.09 -36.93 -9.92
N ALA A 129 -1.49 -38.21 -9.92
CA ALA A 129 -2.86 -38.61 -10.17
C ALA A 129 -3.31 -39.52 -9.00
N ARG A 130 -4.63 -39.55 -8.77
CA ARG A 130 -5.24 -40.58 -7.92
C ARG A 130 -5.10 -41.92 -8.61
N GLN A 131 -4.76 -42.98 -7.88
CA GLN A 131 -4.66 -44.32 -8.40
C GLN A 131 -5.90 -45.09 -7.96
N ALA A 132 -6.65 -45.59 -8.93
CA ALA A 132 -7.71 -46.52 -8.63
C ALA A 132 -7.11 -47.87 -8.18
N PRO A 133 -7.79 -48.63 -7.28
CA PRO A 133 -7.30 -49.94 -6.84
C PRO A 133 -6.87 -50.86 -7.97
N GLN A 134 -7.62 -50.89 -9.09
CA GLN A 134 -7.28 -51.67 -10.28
C GLN A 134 -5.95 -51.20 -10.90
N GLN A 135 -5.66 -49.90 -10.95
CA GLN A 135 -4.39 -49.38 -11.48
C GLN A 135 -3.22 -49.79 -10.60
N ILE A 136 -3.41 -49.80 -9.26
CA ILE A 136 -2.39 -50.25 -8.32
C ILE A 136 -2.10 -51.75 -8.57
N VAL A 137 -3.14 -52.58 -8.70
CA VAL A 137 -3.02 -53.99 -8.99
C VAL A 137 -2.31 -54.24 -10.33
N ASP A 138 -2.68 -53.54 -11.38
CA ASP A 138 -2.03 -53.66 -12.69
C ASP A 138 -0.54 -53.33 -12.63
N GLN A 139 -0.16 -52.23 -11.96
CA GLN A 139 1.24 -51.89 -11.75
C GLN A 139 2.02 -52.90 -10.93
N VAL A 140 1.39 -53.53 -9.95
CA VAL A 140 2.04 -54.57 -9.14
C VAL A 140 2.26 -55.83 -9.97
N LEU A 141 1.30 -56.18 -10.83
CA LEU A 141 1.42 -57.38 -11.69
C LEU A 141 2.44 -57.20 -12.85
N GLU A 142 2.80 -55.98 -13.21
CA GLU A 142 3.87 -55.67 -14.16
C GLU A 142 5.29 -55.82 -13.57
N LEU A 143 5.39 -55.99 -12.24
CA LEU A 143 6.68 -56.19 -11.57
C LEU A 143 7.25 -57.60 -11.82
N THR A 144 8.50 -57.78 -11.37
CA THR A 144 9.19 -59.07 -11.54
C THR A 144 8.34 -60.23 -11.03
N ALA A 145 8.08 -61.22 -11.91
CA ALA A 145 7.32 -62.42 -11.55
C ALA A 145 7.96 -63.18 -10.39
N ASP A 146 7.14 -63.84 -9.59
CA ASP A 146 7.52 -64.57 -8.38
C ASP A 146 8.10 -63.77 -7.21
N SER A 147 8.19 -62.40 -7.27
CA SER A 147 8.57 -61.57 -6.15
C SER A 147 7.56 -61.69 -5.01
N LYS A 148 8.05 -61.93 -3.76
CA LYS A 148 7.23 -62.05 -2.57
C LYS A 148 7.10 -60.71 -1.84
N PHE A 149 5.87 -60.35 -1.51
CA PHE A 149 5.58 -59.08 -0.81
C PHE A 149 4.46 -59.20 0.21
N GLN A 150 4.45 -58.22 1.14
CA GLN A 150 3.37 -58.09 2.13
C GLN A 150 2.54 -56.87 1.72
N VAL A 151 1.22 -56.95 1.83
CA VAL A 151 0.28 -55.86 1.69
C VAL A 151 0.06 -55.26 3.09
N LEU A 152 0.50 -54.06 3.28
CA LEU A 152 0.47 -53.36 4.56
C LEU A 152 -0.50 -52.19 4.52
N ALA A 153 -1.27 -51.99 5.57
CA ALA A 153 -2.15 -50.87 5.80
C ALA A 153 -1.55 -49.95 6.89
N PRO A 154 -1.01 -48.82 6.59
CA PRO A 154 -0.40 -47.91 7.58
C PRO A 154 -1.49 -47.14 8.35
N VAL A 155 -1.82 -47.63 9.55
CA VAL A 155 -2.88 -47.04 10.41
C VAL A 155 -2.36 -45.95 11.35
N VAL A 156 -1.06 -45.95 11.68
CA VAL A 156 -0.39 -44.90 12.48
C VAL A 156 0.95 -44.57 11.83
N ARG A 157 1.23 -43.27 11.63
CA ARG A 157 2.51 -42.82 11.10
C ARG A 157 3.09 -41.73 12.00
N GLU A 158 4.27 -42.00 12.58
CA GLU A 158 5.05 -41.09 13.45
C GLU A 158 4.21 -40.31 14.49
N ARG A 159 3.28 -40.96 15.15
CA ARG A 159 2.43 -40.36 16.18
C ARG A 159 2.74 -40.93 17.57
N LYS A 160 2.71 -40.06 18.57
CA LYS A 160 2.85 -40.46 20.00
C LYS A 160 1.59 -41.14 20.48
N GLY A 161 1.73 -42.23 21.28
CA GLY A 161 0.60 -42.94 21.85
C GLY A 161 0.94 -44.38 22.25
N GLU A 162 0.11 -45.03 23.08
CA GLU A 162 0.26 -46.42 23.52
C GLU A 162 -0.47 -47.42 22.61
N TYR A 163 -1.48 -46.98 21.88
CA TYR A 163 -2.27 -47.72 20.86
C TYR A 163 -2.87 -49.05 21.28
N SER A 164 -2.94 -49.35 22.56
CA SER A 164 -3.47 -50.63 23.08
C SER A 164 -4.94 -50.88 22.66
N GLU A 165 -5.76 -49.84 22.54
CA GLU A 165 -7.14 -49.95 22.06
C GLU A 165 -7.20 -50.26 20.55
N LEU A 166 -6.33 -49.67 19.76
CA LEU A 166 -6.20 -49.96 18.34
C LEU A 166 -5.84 -51.41 18.08
N PHE A 167 -4.88 -51.96 18.85
CA PHE A 167 -4.50 -53.39 18.71
C PHE A 167 -5.65 -54.32 19.05
N ARG A 168 -6.44 -54.03 20.08
CA ARG A 168 -7.65 -54.83 20.42
C ARG A 168 -8.70 -54.75 19.30
N GLN A 169 -8.92 -53.62 18.72
CA GLN A 169 -9.86 -53.43 17.61
C GLN A 169 -9.41 -54.21 16.36
N LEU A 170 -8.12 -54.17 16.01
CA LEU A 170 -7.56 -54.93 14.91
C LEU A 170 -7.67 -56.43 15.10
N GLN A 171 -7.41 -56.90 16.34
CA GLN A 171 -7.57 -58.31 16.71
C GLN A 171 -9.05 -58.76 16.60
N ALA A 172 -9.99 -57.92 17.04
CA ALA A 172 -11.42 -58.20 16.93
C ALA A 172 -11.90 -58.22 15.45
N GLN A 173 -11.24 -57.48 14.53
CA GLN A 173 -11.48 -57.50 13.10
C GLN A 173 -10.83 -58.68 12.37
N GLY A 174 -10.10 -59.56 13.11
CA GLY A 174 -9.52 -60.81 12.57
C GLY A 174 -8.12 -60.66 11.99
N TYR A 175 -7.45 -59.54 12.17
CA TYR A 175 -6.04 -59.41 11.80
C TYR A 175 -5.16 -60.15 12.81
N SER A 176 -4.07 -60.76 12.33
CA SER A 176 -3.16 -61.54 13.16
C SER A 176 -1.79 -60.93 13.38
N ARG A 177 -1.39 -59.98 12.52
CA ARG A 177 -0.03 -59.39 12.52
C ARG A 177 -0.04 -57.91 12.23
N VAL A 178 0.87 -57.21 12.87
CA VAL A 178 1.17 -55.80 12.64
C VAL A 178 2.67 -55.61 12.50
N ARG A 179 3.06 -54.58 11.80
CA ARG A 179 4.44 -54.09 11.76
C ARG A 179 4.49 -52.83 12.64
N VAL A 180 5.25 -52.91 13.73
CA VAL A 180 5.44 -51.78 14.65
C VAL A 180 6.90 -51.32 14.55
N ASP A 181 7.09 -50.02 14.21
CA ASP A 181 8.41 -49.40 14.06
C ASP A 181 9.36 -50.22 13.16
N GLY A 182 8.80 -50.78 12.07
CA GLY A 182 9.54 -51.59 11.06
C GLY A 182 9.63 -53.10 11.40
N VAL A 183 9.24 -53.54 12.59
CA VAL A 183 9.31 -54.95 13.02
C VAL A 183 7.93 -55.61 12.93
N VAL A 184 7.81 -56.73 12.23
CA VAL A 184 6.57 -57.49 12.11
C VAL A 184 6.40 -58.42 13.35
N VAL A 185 5.33 -58.19 14.11
CA VAL A 185 4.98 -58.97 15.31
C VAL A 185 3.55 -59.50 15.26
N GLY A 186 3.24 -60.55 16.00
CA GLY A 186 1.87 -60.99 16.23
C GLY A 186 1.10 -59.99 17.06
N LEU A 187 -0.22 -59.83 16.78
CA LEU A 187 -1.05 -58.91 17.59
C LEU A 187 -1.18 -59.32 19.07
N ASP A 188 -0.91 -60.60 19.38
CA ASP A 188 -0.81 -61.16 20.72
C ASP A 188 0.55 -60.91 21.39
N GLU A 189 1.59 -60.56 20.64
CA GLU A 189 2.97 -60.38 21.11
C GLU A 189 3.44 -58.89 21.01
N VAL A 190 2.53 -57.95 20.75
CA VAL A 190 2.90 -56.54 20.59
C VAL A 190 3.44 -55.98 21.91
N PRO A 191 4.65 -55.37 21.93
CA PRO A 191 5.19 -54.80 23.17
C PRO A 191 4.41 -53.56 23.59
N ASN A 192 4.43 -53.25 24.89
CA ASN A 192 3.83 -52.03 25.40
C ASN A 192 4.57 -50.81 24.86
N LEU A 193 3.86 -50.02 24.04
CA LEU A 193 4.41 -48.82 23.44
C LEU A 193 4.46 -47.65 24.41
N LYS A 194 5.52 -46.84 24.34
CA LYS A 194 5.68 -45.69 25.22
C LYS A 194 4.87 -44.51 24.74
N LYS A 195 4.04 -43.93 25.57
CA LYS A 195 3.13 -42.79 25.28
C LYS A 195 3.82 -41.55 24.71
N GLN A 196 5.08 -41.30 25.08
CA GLN A 196 5.83 -40.10 24.71
C GLN A 196 6.72 -40.31 23.47
N GLU A 197 6.87 -41.52 22.98
CA GLU A 197 7.63 -41.86 21.77
C GLU A 197 6.73 -41.84 20.54
N LYS A 198 7.27 -41.57 19.38
CA LYS A 198 6.56 -41.64 18.11
C LYS A 198 6.62 -43.10 17.62
N HIS A 199 5.48 -43.61 17.19
CA HIS A 199 5.36 -44.94 16.64
C HIS A 199 4.73 -44.92 15.25
N SER A 200 5.14 -45.92 14.43
CA SER A 200 4.53 -46.22 13.13
C SER A 200 3.98 -47.64 13.19
N ILE A 201 2.68 -47.81 12.85
CA ILE A 201 1.99 -49.08 12.92
C ILE A 201 1.34 -49.36 11.59
N ASP A 202 1.71 -50.49 10.97
CA ASP A 202 1.11 -50.97 9.74
C ASP A 202 0.44 -52.34 10.00
N VAL A 203 -0.77 -52.53 9.52
CA VAL A 203 -1.46 -53.81 9.59
C VAL A 203 -1.04 -54.68 8.41
N VAL A 204 -0.59 -55.89 8.66
CA VAL A 204 -0.29 -56.88 7.62
C VAL A 204 -1.61 -57.49 7.14
N VAL A 205 -2.10 -57.01 5.97
CA VAL A 205 -3.39 -57.44 5.39
C VAL A 205 -3.24 -58.80 4.71
N ASP A 206 -2.18 -58.99 3.91
CA ASP A 206 -1.94 -60.23 3.18
C ASP A 206 -0.44 -60.39 2.86
N ARG A 207 -0.08 -61.64 2.49
CA ARG A 207 1.25 -62.01 1.98
C ARG A 207 1.05 -62.73 0.62
N LEU A 208 1.59 -62.14 -0.42
CA LEU A 208 1.36 -62.53 -1.79
C LEU A 208 2.67 -62.66 -2.60
N THR A 209 2.54 -63.36 -3.73
CA THR A 209 3.61 -63.44 -4.71
C THR A 209 3.06 -62.87 -6.03
N VAL A 210 3.89 -62.14 -6.77
CA VAL A 210 3.52 -61.55 -8.06
C VAL A 210 3.26 -62.69 -9.07
N LYS A 211 1.97 -63.00 -9.29
CA LYS A 211 1.49 -63.99 -10.29
C LYS A 211 0.17 -63.52 -10.87
N ALA A 212 -0.03 -63.76 -12.17
CA ALA A 212 -1.27 -63.35 -12.86
C ALA A 212 -2.53 -64.00 -12.20
N GLU A 213 -2.41 -65.21 -11.69
CA GLU A 213 -3.47 -65.90 -10.97
C GLU A 213 -3.86 -65.26 -9.63
N SER A 214 -2.98 -64.50 -9.02
CA SER A 214 -3.19 -63.80 -7.74
C SER A 214 -3.99 -62.51 -7.88
N ARG A 215 -4.38 -62.08 -9.12
CA ARG A 215 -5.04 -60.80 -9.41
C ARG A 215 -6.25 -60.55 -8.49
N ARG A 216 -7.18 -61.48 -8.40
CA ARG A 216 -8.40 -61.31 -7.57
C ARG A 216 -8.07 -61.09 -6.12
N ARG A 217 -7.21 -61.95 -5.52
CA ARG A 217 -6.81 -61.89 -4.13
C ARG A 217 -6.01 -60.61 -3.85
N LEU A 218 -5.14 -60.17 -4.77
CA LEU A 218 -4.41 -58.91 -4.67
C LEU A 218 -5.37 -57.72 -4.68
N THR A 219 -6.41 -57.73 -5.56
CA THR A 219 -7.42 -56.69 -5.55
C THR A 219 -8.15 -56.58 -4.22
N ASP A 220 -8.64 -57.70 -3.69
CA ASP A 220 -9.34 -57.74 -2.41
C ASP A 220 -8.43 -57.24 -1.24
N SER A 221 -7.14 -57.61 -1.28
CA SER A 221 -6.16 -57.21 -0.25
C SER A 221 -5.80 -55.72 -0.33
N VAL A 222 -5.62 -55.21 -1.54
CA VAL A 222 -5.37 -53.79 -1.79
C VAL A 222 -6.58 -52.94 -1.39
N GLU A 223 -7.79 -53.32 -1.78
CA GLU A 223 -9.01 -52.60 -1.35
C GLU A 223 -9.21 -52.61 0.16
N THR A 224 -8.90 -53.75 0.81
CA THR A 224 -8.95 -53.85 2.27
C THR A 224 -7.92 -52.97 2.95
N ALA A 225 -6.69 -52.97 2.43
CA ALA A 225 -5.63 -52.10 2.98
C ALA A 225 -5.96 -50.60 2.80
N LEU A 226 -6.43 -50.22 1.62
CA LEU A 226 -6.83 -48.83 1.34
C LEU A 226 -7.97 -48.37 2.27
N ARG A 227 -8.97 -49.24 2.49
CA ARG A 227 -10.08 -48.93 3.40
C ARG A 227 -9.60 -48.78 4.86
N LEU A 228 -8.70 -49.65 5.29
CA LEU A 228 -8.19 -49.67 6.67
C LEU A 228 -7.28 -48.47 6.96
N ALA A 229 -6.46 -48.11 6.02
CA ALA A 229 -5.47 -47.00 6.14
C ALA A 229 -5.89 -45.70 5.43
N SER A 230 -7.21 -45.48 5.31
CA SER A 230 -7.75 -44.23 4.75
C SER A 230 -7.12 -43.86 3.38
N GLY A 231 -7.06 -44.84 2.45
CA GLY A 231 -6.65 -44.66 1.06
C GLY A 231 -5.15 -44.82 0.78
N VAL A 232 -4.39 -45.38 1.72
CA VAL A 232 -2.95 -45.67 1.53
C VAL A 232 -2.67 -47.17 1.69
N VAL A 233 -1.85 -47.73 0.80
CA VAL A 233 -1.35 -49.10 0.91
C VAL A 233 0.16 -49.13 0.68
N VAL A 234 0.87 -49.91 1.46
CA VAL A 234 2.31 -50.14 1.33
C VAL A 234 2.55 -51.60 0.93
N LEU A 235 3.37 -51.82 -0.08
CA LEU A 235 3.85 -53.11 -0.47
C LEU A 235 5.31 -53.27 -0.06
N ASP A 236 5.59 -54.22 0.90
CA ASP A 236 6.94 -54.50 1.36
C ASP A 236 7.45 -55.78 0.68
N PHE A 237 8.43 -55.64 -0.22
CA PHE A 237 9.04 -56.74 -0.96
C PHE A 237 10.09 -57.45 -0.10
N VAL A 238 9.70 -58.47 0.56
CA VAL A 238 10.53 -59.24 1.55
C VAL A 238 11.75 -59.92 0.96
N ASP A 239 11.79 -60.08 -0.36
CA ASP A 239 12.93 -60.66 -1.10
C ASP A 239 14.07 -59.66 -1.32
N LEU A 240 13.84 -58.35 -1.08
CA LEU A 240 14.82 -57.31 -1.20
C LEU A 240 15.49 -56.97 0.14
N ALA A 241 16.73 -56.53 0.10
CA ALA A 241 17.48 -56.15 1.28
C ALA A 241 16.80 -55.01 2.06
N GLU A 242 16.97 -54.94 3.38
CA GLU A 242 16.31 -53.90 4.23
C GLU A 242 16.59 -52.48 3.83
N LYS A 243 17.73 -52.22 3.23
CA LYS A 243 18.16 -50.87 2.79
C LYS A 243 17.93 -50.63 1.30
N ASP A 244 17.28 -51.56 0.60
CA ASP A 244 16.97 -51.37 -0.82
C ASP A 244 15.87 -50.28 -0.99
N PRO A 245 16.09 -49.23 -1.76
CA PRO A 245 15.10 -48.18 -1.95
C PRO A 245 13.81 -48.64 -2.64
N ASN A 246 13.82 -49.83 -3.29
CA ASN A 246 12.65 -50.41 -3.96
C ASN A 246 11.92 -51.41 -3.09
N ARG A 247 12.40 -51.70 -1.87
CA ARG A 247 11.78 -52.66 -0.98
C ARG A 247 10.36 -52.29 -0.60
N GLU A 248 10.12 -51.03 -0.21
CA GLU A 248 8.80 -50.52 0.10
C GLU A 248 8.25 -49.69 -1.05
N ARG A 249 7.05 -49.96 -1.51
CA ARG A 249 6.31 -49.19 -2.49
C ARG A 249 5.01 -48.71 -1.88
N VAL A 250 4.86 -47.41 -1.79
CA VAL A 250 3.66 -46.77 -1.26
C VAL A 250 2.74 -46.42 -2.41
N PHE A 251 1.47 -46.82 -2.34
CA PHE A 251 0.41 -46.48 -3.29
C PHE A 251 -0.69 -45.76 -2.54
N SER A 252 -1.39 -44.89 -3.21
CA SER A 252 -2.45 -44.10 -2.56
C SER A 252 -3.61 -43.84 -3.50
N GLU A 253 -4.82 -44.00 -3.00
CA GLU A 253 -6.02 -43.45 -3.64
C GLU A 253 -6.04 -41.92 -3.57
N HIS A 254 -5.22 -41.34 -2.68
CA HIS A 254 -4.99 -39.92 -2.60
C HIS A 254 -3.88 -39.49 -3.57
N LEU A 255 -3.77 -38.20 -3.78
CA LEU A 255 -2.72 -37.62 -4.64
C LEU A 255 -1.33 -37.86 -4.01
N ALA A 256 -0.50 -38.73 -4.60
CA ALA A 256 0.85 -39.00 -4.10
C ALA A 256 1.88 -39.15 -5.23
N CYS A 257 3.12 -38.72 -4.97
CA CYS A 257 4.23 -38.90 -5.86
C CYS A 257 4.89 -40.26 -5.65
N MET A 258 4.91 -41.10 -6.66
CA MET A 258 5.49 -42.43 -6.60
C MET A 258 7.01 -42.44 -6.41
N LYS A 259 7.70 -41.40 -6.90
CA LYS A 259 9.17 -41.30 -6.81
C LYS A 259 9.67 -40.74 -5.50
N CYS A 260 9.01 -39.65 -5.03
CA CYS A 260 9.48 -38.88 -3.87
C CYS A 260 8.69 -39.20 -2.59
N GLN A 261 7.68 -40.05 -2.65
CA GLN A 261 6.82 -40.43 -1.53
C GLN A 261 6.06 -39.27 -0.86
N ILE A 262 5.88 -38.18 -1.56
CA ILE A 262 5.13 -37.00 -1.11
C ILE A 262 3.65 -37.24 -1.35
N SER A 263 2.85 -37.17 -0.28
CA SER A 263 1.38 -37.25 -0.32
C SER A 263 0.78 -35.86 -0.34
N PHE A 264 -0.20 -35.62 -1.19
CA PHE A 264 -1.03 -34.42 -1.23
C PHE A 264 -2.33 -34.69 -0.48
N GLU A 265 -2.74 -33.75 0.34
CA GLU A 265 -4.12 -33.69 0.82
C GLU A 265 -5.06 -33.39 -0.34
N GLU A 266 -6.35 -33.61 -0.17
CA GLU A 266 -7.34 -33.27 -1.19
C GLU A 266 -7.25 -31.78 -1.53
N LEU A 267 -7.25 -31.47 -2.86
CA LEU A 267 -7.14 -30.08 -3.31
C LEU A 267 -8.44 -29.34 -3.03
N GLU A 268 -8.42 -28.49 -2.03
CA GLU A 268 -9.53 -27.62 -1.65
C GLU A 268 -9.16 -26.15 -1.91
N PRO A 269 -10.13 -25.24 -2.09
CA PRO A 269 -9.85 -23.82 -2.24
C PRO A 269 -9.00 -23.22 -1.11
N ARG A 270 -9.12 -23.75 0.12
CA ARG A 270 -8.28 -23.32 1.27
C ARG A 270 -6.80 -23.67 1.11
N SER A 271 -6.46 -24.70 0.33
CA SER A 271 -5.08 -25.11 0.05
C SER A 271 -4.35 -24.09 -0.82
N PHE A 272 -5.06 -23.20 -1.51
CA PHE A 272 -4.54 -22.09 -2.32
C PHE A 272 -4.70 -20.73 -1.64
N SER A 273 -5.11 -20.69 -0.37
CA SER A 273 -5.26 -19.44 0.38
C SER A 273 -4.01 -19.14 1.20
N PHE A 274 -3.37 -18.01 0.93
CA PHE A 274 -2.26 -17.52 1.75
C PHE A 274 -2.71 -16.93 3.10
N ASN A 275 -4.02 -16.75 3.31
CA ASN A 275 -4.62 -16.36 4.61
C ASN A 275 -5.02 -17.58 5.46
N SER A 276 -4.86 -18.80 4.94
CA SER A 276 -5.18 -20.04 5.63
C SER A 276 -3.89 -20.81 5.95
N PRO A 277 -3.75 -21.39 7.15
CA PRO A 277 -2.60 -22.25 7.50
C PRO A 277 -2.41 -23.44 6.56
N PHE A 278 -3.47 -23.88 5.87
CA PHE A 278 -3.43 -24.99 4.92
C PHE A 278 -2.64 -24.64 3.65
N GLY A 279 -2.73 -23.40 3.16
CA GLY A 279 -2.06 -22.94 1.95
C GLY A 279 -0.87 -22.02 2.17
N ALA A 280 -0.83 -21.29 3.27
CA ALA A 280 0.18 -20.27 3.54
C ALA A 280 1.60 -20.86 3.68
N CYS A 281 2.58 -20.17 3.13
CA CYS A 281 4.00 -20.47 3.36
C CYS A 281 4.30 -20.42 4.87
N PRO A 282 4.85 -21.49 5.48
CA PRO A 282 5.07 -21.55 6.92
C PRO A 282 6.14 -20.56 7.42
N VAL A 283 7.06 -20.13 6.55
CA VAL A 283 8.16 -19.22 6.89
C VAL A 283 7.69 -17.77 6.99
N CYS A 284 6.92 -17.29 6.01
CA CYS A 284 6.40 -15.90 6.00
C CYS A 284 4.93 -15.81 6.43
N THR A 285 4.32 -16.92 6.84
CA THR A 285 2.90 -16.99 7.24
C THR A 285 1.92 -16.37 6.24
N GLY A 286 2.25 -16.49 4.93
CA GLY A 286 1.43 -15.96 3.83
C GLY A 286 1.67 -14.50 3.47
N LEU A 287 2.65 -13.83 4.06
CA LEU A 287 2.97 -12.43 3.73
C LEU A 287 3.73 -12.28 2.41
N GLY A 288 4.51 -13.31 2.01
CA GLY A 288 5.35 -13.27 0.80
C GLY A 288 6.67 -12.52 1.01
N THR A 289 6.74 -11.67 2.01
CA THR A 289 7.93 -10.89 2.37
C THR A 289 8.35 -11.16 3.81
N ARG A 290 9.60 -10.80 4.12
CA ARG A 290 10.12 -10.76 5.48
C ARG A 290 10.83 -9.42 5.68
N ARG A 291 10.84 -8.95 6.92
CA ARG A 291 11.67 -7.80 7.29
C ARG A 291 13.04 -8.32 7.69
N GLU A 292 14.05 -7.84 7.01
CA GLU A 292 15.46 -8.14 7.30
C GLU A 292 16.22 -6.86 7.53
N VAL A 293 17.21 -6.90 8.44
CA VAL A 293 18.06 -5.73 8.70
C VAL A 293 18.97 -5.50 7.50
N GLU A 294 18.94 -4.29 6.96
CA GLU A 294 19.76 -3.89 5.82
C GLU A 294 21.10 -3.31 6.31
N PRO A 295 22.23 -3.92 5.94
CA PRO A 295 23.56 -3.43 6.35
C PRO A 295 23.82 -1.96 5.99
N ASP A 296 23.31 -1.51 4.83
CA ASP A 296 23.48 -0.12 4.39
C ASP A 296 22.67 0.88 5.21
N LEU A 297 21.57 0.44 5.84
CA LEU A 297 20.82 1.27 6.81
C LEU A 297 21.48 1.28 8.18
N VAL A 298 22.20 0.21 8.53
CA VAL A 298 22.99 0.13 9.78
C VAL A 298 24.24 1.00 9.69
N VAL A 299 24.87 1.06 8.51
CA VAL A 299 26.05 1.90 8.24
C VAL A 299 25.77 2.80 7.03
N PRO A 300 25.02 3.88 7.23
CA PRO A 300 24.58 4.75 6.12
C PRO A 300 25.71 5.57 5.50
N ASN A 301 26.79 5.81 6.25
CA ASN A 301 27.96 6.54 5.75
C ASN A 301 29.24 5.71 5.98
N GLY A 302 29.76 5.14 4.92
CA GLY A 302 31.00 4.35 4.94
C GLY A 302 32.29 5.17 5.07
N GLU A 303 32.22 6.50 4.96
CA GLU A 303 33.37 7.37 5.17
C GLU A 303 33.69 7.59 6.65
N LEU A 304 32.70 7.41 7.52
CA LEU A 304 32.88 7.46 8.97
C LEU A 304 33.60 6.21 9.47
N SER A 305 34.42 6.40 10.50
CA SER A 305 35.02 5.31 11.28
C SER A 305 34.02 4.80 12.33
N VAL A 306 34.28 3.63 12.91
CA VAL A 306 33.47 3.09 14.01
C VAL A 306 33.45 4.05 15.20
N ARG A 307 34.54 4.71 15.50
CA ARG A 307 34.67 5.70 16.56
C ARG A 307 33.86 6.96 16.30
N GLU A 308 33.77 7.41 15.05
CA GLU A 308 32.95 8.56 14.62
C GLU A 308 31.47 8.24 14.53
N GLY A 309 31.08 6.98 14.75
CA GLY A 309 29.68 6.56 14.79
C GLY A 309 29.15 6.00 13.45
N ALA A 310 29.97 5.34 12.66
CA ALA A 310 29.57 4.66 11.44
C ALA A 310 28.39 3.70 11.66
N ILE A 311 28.32 3.04 12.85
CA ILE A 311 27.22 2.13 13.23
C ILE A 311 26.06 2.97 13.81
N ALA A 312 25.14 3.36 12.95
CA ALA A 312 24.07 4.31 13.25
C ALA A 312 23.13 3.92 14.42
N PRO A 313 22.76 2.66 14.67
CA PRO A 313 21.93 2.27 15.81
C PRO A 313 22.51 2.67 17.16
N TRP A 314 23.83 2.79 17.26
CA TRP A 314 24.59 3.08 18.49
C TRP A 314 25.28 4.45 18.50
N ALA A 315 25.05 5.28 17.46
CA ALA A 315 25.69 6.58 17.32
C ALA A 315 25.15 7.68 18.27
N GLY A 316 24.05 7.46 19.01
CA GLY A 316 23.47 8.49 19.88
C GLY A 316 22.71 7.96 21.09
N GLY A 317 22.58 8.80 22.13
CA GLY A 317 21.78 8.56 23.34
C GLY A 317 22.50 7.78 24.46
N ASN A 318 21.79 7.50 25.57
CA ASN A 318 22.32 6.80 26.76
C ASN A 318 22.78 5.36 26.52
N VAL A 319 22.42 4.77 25.38
CA VAL A 319 22.80 3.41 24.98
C VAL A 319 24.21 3.39 24.37
N SER A 320 24.70 4.54 23.92
CA SER A 320 25.97 4.64 23.18
C SER A 320 27.20 4.26 24.02
N ASP A 321 27.27 4.60 25.30
CA ASP A 321 28.46 4.34 26.12
C ASP A 321 28.70 2.86 26.40
N TYR A 322 27.65 2.06 26.52
CA TYR A 322 27.79 0.61 26.68
C TYR A 322 28.35 -0.03 25.40
N PHE A 323 27.74 0.27 24.26
CA PHE A 323 28.16 -0.31 22.98
C PHE A 323 29.52 0.20 22.51
N LYS A 324 29.87 1.48 22.77
CA LYS A 324 31.22 2.00 22.50
C LYS A 324 32.29 1.17 23.19
N ARG A 325 32.14 0.92 24.52
CA ARG A 325 33.09 0.10 25.28
C ARG A 325 33.15 -1.34 24.80
N LEU A 326 32.00 -1.89 24.42
CA LEU A 326 31.92 -3.25 23.88
C LEU A 326 32.65 -3.35 22.53
N LEU A 327 32.44 -2.36 21.65
CA LEU A 327 33.11 -2.26 20.37
C LEU A 327 34.62 -2.03 20.53
N GLU A 328 35.03 -1.17 21.47
CA GLU A 328 36.44 -0.94 21.79
C GLU A 328 37.13 -2.25 22.22
N ALA A 329 36.52 -2.99 23.14
CA ALA A 329 37.03 -4.27 23.61
C ALA A 329 37.08 -5.34 22.49
N LEU A 330 36.04 -5.41 21.63
CA LEU A 330 36.03 -6.33 20.49
C LEU A 330 37.12 -5.99 19.47
N CYS A 331 37.25 -4.71 19.14
CA CYS A 331 38.21 -4.28 18.14
C CYS A 331 39.64 -4.44 18.64
N GLU A 332 39.91 -4.26 19.95
CA GLU A 332 41.22 -4.59 20.57
C GLU A 332 41.52 -6.08 20.44
N GLU A 333 40.55 -6.96 20.72
CA GLU A 333 40.73 -8.41 20.64
C GLU A 333 40.93 -8.92 19.21
N LEU A 334 40.22 -8.31 18.23
CA LEU A 334 40.28 -8.70 16.83
C LEU A 334 41.35 -7.92 16.00
N GLU A 335 42.14 -7.08 16.63
CA GLU A 335 43.14 -6.20 16.00
C GLU A 335 42.52 -5.31 14.89
N ILE A 336 41.31 -4.77 15.14
CA ILE A 336 40.62 -3.88 14.24
C ILE A 336 40.84 -2.42 14.67
N ASP A 337 41.36 -1.60 13.77
CA ASP A 337 41.51 -0.17 14.03
C ASP A 337 40.16 0.57 13.92
N LEU A 338 39.73 1.17 15.02
CA LEU A 338 38.46 1.89 15.16
C LEU A 338 38.42 3.22 14.40
N ASP A 339 39.56 3.77 14.02
CA ASP A 339 39.72 5.08 13.38
C ASP A 339 39.76 4.98 11.85
N VAL A 340 39.78 3.77 11.31
CA VAL A 340 39.71 3.51 9.86
C VAL A 340 38.27 3.67 9.35
N PRO A 341 38.04 4.44 8.26
CA PRO A 341 36.75 4.52 7.63
C PRO A 341 36.13 3.16 7.33
N TRP A 342 34.84 3.00 7.60
CA TRP A 342 34.13 1.72 7.44
C TRP A 342 34.37 1.07 6.07
N GLN A 343 34.31 1.88 4.99
CA GLN A 343 34.51 1.35 3.62
C GLN A 343 35.87 0.67 3.44
N LYS A 344 36.89 1.12 4.16
CA LYS A 344 38.27 0.59 4.10
C LYS A 344 38.51 -0.59 5.04
N LEU A 345 37.62 -0.90 5.96
CA LEU A 345 37.75 -2.05 6.86
C LEU A 345 37.73 -3.36 6.06
N PRO A 346 38.52 -4.36 6.47
CA PRO A 346 38.49 -5.68 5.85
C PRO A 346 37.12 -6.36 6.01
N ALA A 347 36.75 -7.19 5.04
CA ALA A 347 35.46 -7.91 5.05
C ALA A 347 35.26 -8.74 6.34
N ARG A 348 36.33 -9.33 6.91
CA ARG A 348 36.30 -10.06 8.17
C ARG A 348 35.87 -9.16 9.34
N ALA A 349 36.43 -7.95 9.42
CA ALA A 349 36.06 -6.97 10.44
C ALA A 349 34.63 -6.52 10.33
N LYS A 350 34.16 -6.15 9.11
CA LYS A 350 32.79 -5.81 8.81
C LYS A 350 31.81 -6.91 9.22
N LYS A 351 32.15 -8.18 8.90
CA LYS A 351 31.34 -9.33 9.26
C LYS A 351 31.21 -9.50 10.78
N ALA A 352 32.35 -9.39 11.51
CA ALA A 352 32.37 -9.50 12.97
C ALA A 352 31.54 -8.38 13.63
N LEU A 353 31.64 -7.15 13.15
CA LEU A 353 30.91 -6.01 13.67
C LEU A 353 29.40 -6.10 13.38
N LEU A 354 29.01 -6.58 12.20
CA LEU A 354 27.60 -6.67 11.81
C LEU A 354 26.90 -7.90 12.40
N TYR A 355 27.53 -9.06 12.34
CA TYR A 355 26.88 -10.35 12.62
C TYR A 355 27.32 -11.01 13.94
N GLY A 356 28.30 -10.39 14.64
CA GLY A 356 28.84 -10.91 15.89
C GLY A 356 30.05 -11.78 15.73
N HIS A 357 30.63 -12.12 16.86
CA HIS A 357 31.80 -12.98 16.98
C HIS A 357 31.74 -13.82 18.26
N ASP A 358 32.11 -15.08 18.17
CA ASP A 358 31.99 -16.04 19.29
C ASP A 358 33.02 -15.83 20.40
N THR A 359 34.03 -14.97 20.18
CA THR A 359 35.09 -14.68 21.18
C THR A 359 34.49 -13.89 22.35
N GLU A 360 34.77 -14.33 23.58
CA GLU A 360 34.51 -13.55 24.79
C GLU A 360 35.46 -12.35 24.86
N VAL A 361 34.88 -11.16 24.94
CA VAL A 361 35.62 -9.89 25.03
C VAL A 361 35.66 -9.39 26.48
N HIS A 362 36.82 -8.90 26.90
CA HIS A 362 37.04 -8.35 28.24
C HIS A 362 36.79 -6.86 28.26
N VAL A 363 35.61 -6.45 28.66
CA VAL A 363 35.22 -5.04 28.74
C VAL A 363 35.68 -4.43 30.06
N LYS A 364 36.57 -3.43 29.98
CA LYS A 364 37.12 -2.66 31.12
C LYS A 364 36.50 -1.26 31.12
N TYR A 365 36.00 -0.78 32.23
CA TYR A 365 35.44 0.57 32.33
C TYR A 365 35.62 1.17 33.71
N ARG A 366 35.56 2.52 33.78
CA ARG A 366 35.47 3.25 35.03
C ARG A 366 34.02 3.62 35.32
N ASN A 367 33.52 3.26 36.50
CA ASN A 367 32.19 3.65 36.92
C ASN A 367 32.13 5.15 37.28
N ARG A 368 30.93 5.73 37.49
CA ARG A 368 30.73 7.12 37.89
C ARG A 368 31.46 7.55 39.19
N TYR A 369 31.98 6.61 39.94
CA TYR A 369 32.77 6.85 41.16
C TYR A 369 34.27 6.70 40.92
N GLY A 370 34.74 6.61 39.65
CA GLY A 370 36.13 6.48 39.28
C GLY A 370 36.77 5.11 39.53
N ARG A 371 36.01 4.10 40.02
CA ARG A 371 36.53 2.75 40.29
C ARG A 371 36.55 1.95 38.99
N GLN A 372 37.66 1.29 38.76
CA GLN A 372 37.85 0.37 37.63
C GLN A 372 37.04 -0.91 37.83
N ARG A 373 36.28 -1.32 36.83
CA ARG A 373 35.46 -2.51 36.78
C ARG A 373 35.69 -3.20 35.46
N SER A 374 35.52 -4.53 35.43
CA SER A 374 35.59 -5.31 34.19
C SER A 374 34.64 -6.51 34.24
N TYR A 375 34.25 -6.99 33.08
CA TYR A 375 33.45 -8.20 32.89
C TYR A 375 33.76 -8.82 31.52
N TYR A 376 33.50 -10.12 31.40
CA TYR A 376 33.56 -10.83 30.13
C TYR A 376 32.18 -10.94 29.52
N THR A 377 32.07 -10.78 28.22
CA THR A 377 30.81 -10.92 27.48
C THR A 377 31.10 -11.27 26.01
N THR A 378 30.13 -11.85 25.34
CA THR A 378 30.17 -12.08 23.92
C THR A 378 29.53 -10.91 23.16
N TYR A 379 29.96 -10.68 21.94
CA TYR A 379 29.41 -9.66 21.06
C TYR A 379 28.45 -10.29 20.06
N GLU A 380 27.14 -10.05 20.23
CA GLU A 380 26.09 -10.66 19.40
C GLU A 380 26.01 -10.10 17.96
N GLY A 381 26.62 -8.94 17.69
CA GLY A 381 26.50 -8.25 16.41
C GLY A 381 25.36 -7.24 16.38
N VAL A 382 25.49 -6.21 15.55
CA VAL A 382 24.44 -5.16 15.47
C VAL A 382 23.17 -5.66 14.76
N ILE A 383 23.30 -6.54 13.76
CA ILE A 383 22.14 -7.10 13.04
C ILE A 383 21.31 -8.01 13.95
N PRO A 384 21.86 -9.05 14.59
CA PRO A 384 21.11 -9.87 15.55
C PRO A 384 20.55 -9.06 16.73
N PHE A 385 21.28 -8.03 17.20
CA PHE A 385 20.76 -7.13 18.23
C PHE A 385 19.48 -6.42 17.79
N ILE A 386 19.44 -5.86 16.56
CA ILE A 386 18.26 -5.17 16.02
C ILE A 386 17.10 -6.16 15.86
N GLU A 387 17.34 -7.34 15.28
CA GLU A 387 16.32 -8.38 15.08
C GLU A 387 15.70 -8.82 16.40
N ARG A 388 16.52 -9.12 17.39
CA ARG A 388 16.05 -9.49 18.72
C ARG A 388 15.26 -8.37 19.40
N ARG A 389 15.80 -7.15 19.36
CA ARG A 389 15.12 -5.98 19.97
C ARG A 389 13.80 -5.63 19.29
N HIS A 390 13.72 -5.79 17.99
CA HIS A 390 12.48 -5.61 17.24
C HIS A 390 11.43 -6.65 17.64
N SER A 391 11.82 -7.92 17.81
CA SER A 391 10.92 -9.00 18.18
C SER A 391 10.45 -8.96 19.64
N GLU A 392 11.33 -8.53 20.56
CA GLU A 392 11.07 -8.50 22.01
C GLU A 392 10.46 -7.16 22.49
N SER A 393 10.33 -6.15 21.62
CA SER A 393 9.87 -4.82 22.05
C SER A 393 8.36 -4.77 22.23
N ASP A 394 7.86 -4.39 23.40
CA ASP A 394 6.45 -4.14 23.69
C ASP A 394 5.99 -2.74 23.30
N SER A 395 6.93 -1.82 23.05
CA SER A 395 6.65 -0.43 22.70
C SER A 395 6.65 -0.22 21.20
N ASP A 396 5.55 0.29 20.62
CA ASP A 396 5.44 0.60 19.20
C ASP A 396 6.50 1.61 18.75
N ALA A 397 6.81 2.63 19.55
CA ALA A 397 7.85 3.61 19.25
C ALA A 397 9.25 2.98 19.20
N SER A 398 9.52 2.00 20.06
CA SER A 398 10.78 1.25 20.06
C SER A 398 10.87 0.34 18.83
N ARG A 399 9.77 -0.34 18.49
CA ARG A 399 9.65 -1.20 17.32
C ARG A 399 9.85 -0.39 16.03
N GLU A 400 9.17 0.75 15.90
CA GLU A 400 9.29 1.66 14.76
C GLU A 400 10.74 2.19 14.59
N ARG A 401 11.44 2.45 15.71
CA ARG A 401 12.86 2.84 15.65
C ARG A 401 13.74 1.74 15.03
N PHE A 402 13.52 0.47 15.38
CA PHE A 402 14.31 -0.63 14.82
C PHE A 402 13.88 -0.99 13.40
N GLU A 403 12.60 -0.83 13.06
CA GLU A 403 12.08 -0.95 11.69
C GLU A 403 12.78 0.01 10.71
N GLY A 404 13.23 1.17 11.19
CA GLY A 404 14.02 2.12 10.40
C GLY A 404 15.39 1.59 9.92
N PHE A 405 15.85 0.42 10.41
CA PHE A 405 17.06 -0.28 9.95
C PHE A 405 16.73 -1.53 9.14
N MET A 406 15.45 -1.81 8.88
CA MET A 406 14.99 -2.99 8.17
C MET A 406 14.37 -2.63 6.84
N ARG A 407 14.42 -3.55 5.91
CA ARG A 407 13.61 -3.48 4.69
C ARG A 407 12.83 -4.77 4.47
N GLU A 408 11.78 -4.67 3.68
CA GLU A 408 11.03 -5.84 3.23
C GLU A 408 11.73 -6.50 2.05
N VAL A 409 12.04 -7.79 2.21
CA VAL A 409 12.63 -8.63 1.16
C VAL A 409 11.70 -9.79 0.83
N PRO A 410 11.71 -10.32 -0.40
CA PRO A 410 10.94 -11.51 -0.72
C PRO A 410 11.35 -12.68 0.18
N CYS A 411 10.38 -13.42 0.67
CA CYS A 411 10.62 -14.60 1.52
C CYS A 411 11.45 -15.63 0.76
N ALA A 412 12.60 -16.03 1.29
CA ALA A 412 13.53 -16.99 0.66
C ALA A 412 12.86 -18.35 0.36
N ALA A 413 11.94 -18.83 1.21
CA ALA A 413 11.27 -20.11 1.05
C ALA A 413 10.23 -20.12 -0.08
N CYS A 414 9.38 -19.09 -0.20
CA CYS A 414 8.35 -19.03 -1.24
C CYS A 414 8.66 -18.03 -2.36
N LYS A 415 9.79 -17.33 -2.31
CA LYS A 415 10.22 -16.34 -3.29
C LYS A 415 9.14 -15.30 -3.64
N GLY A 416 8.36 -14.89 -2.63
CA GLY A 416 7.26 -13.95 -2.80
C GLY A 416 5.89 -14.58 -3.08
N ALA A 417 5.82 -15.86 -3.45
CA ALA A 417 4.58 -16.54 -3.87
C ALA A 417 3.54 -16.77 -2.74
N ARG A 418 3.87 -16.50 -1.47
CA ARG A 418 3.00 -16.55 -0.29
C ARG A 418 2.49 -17.96 0.10
N LEU A 419 2.57 -18.95 -0.78
CA LEU A 419 1.99 -20.29 -0.65
C LEU A 419 3.04 -21.36 -0.36
N LYS A 420 2.55 -22.51 0.12
CA LYS A 420 3.37 -23.72 0.31
C LYS A 420 3.85 -24.28 -1.04
N PRO A 421 5.00 -24.98 -1.08
CA PRO A 421 5.50 -25.62 -2.31
C PRO A 421 4.49 -26.58 -2.95
N LEU A 422 3.71 -27.33 -2.14
CA LEU A 422 2.67 -28.23 -2.62
C LEU A 422 1.56 -27.49 -3.37
N SER A 423 1.10 -26.33 -2.88
CA SER A 423 0.08 -25.51 -3.54
C SER A 423 0.61 -24.89 -4.82
N LEU A 424 1.89 -24.50 -4.84
CA LEU A 424 2.56 -23.92 -6.02
C LEU A 424 2.83 -24.97 -7.10
N ALA A 425 2.94 -26.24 -6.73
CA ALA A 425 3.13 -27.36 -7.66
C ALA A 425 1.84 -27.77 -8.39
N VAL A 426 0.70 -27.17 -8.09
CA VAL A 426 -0.55 -27.38 -8.84
C VAL A 426 -0.62 -26.37 -9.98
N THR A 427 -0.82 -26.87 -11.23
CA THR A 427 -0.80 -26.00 -12.41
C THR A 427 -2.06 -26.13 -13.27
N ILE A 428 -2.40 -25.07 -13.99
CA ILE A 428 -3.35 -25.05 -15.10
C ILE A 428 -2.58 -24.60 -16.34
N ASN A 429 -2.58 -25.41 -17.39
CA ASN A 429 -1.76 -25.19 -18.60
C ASN A 429 -0.27 -24.90 -18.29
N GLY A 430 0.27 -25.53 -17.24
CA GLY A 430 1.68 -25.37 -16.84
C GLY A 430 1.97 -24.19 -15.93
N HIS A 431 0.99 -23.37 -15.58
CA HIS A 431 1.15 -22.21 -14.70
C HIS A 431 0.57 -22.45 -13.31
N SER A 432 1.32 -22.10 -12.29
CA SER A 432 0.86 -22.07 -10.88
C SER A 432 -0.07 -20.89 -10.63
N ILE A 433 -0.87 -20.96 -9.56
CA ILE A 433 -1.74 -19.83 -9.17
C ILE A 433 -0.95 -18.53 -8.86
N ALA A 434 0.25 -18.66 -8.32
CA ALA A 434 1.10 -17.49 -8.01
C ALA A 434 1.65 -16.86 -9.30
N GLU A 435 2.06 -17.65 -10.28
CA GLU A 435 2.50 -17.12 -11.58
C GLU A 435 1.39 -16.39 -12.28
N ILE A 436 0.16 -16.93 -12.28
CA ILE A 436 -1.01 -16.26 -12.88
C ILE A 436 -1.33 -14.97 -12.11
N ALA A 437 -1.35 -15.01 -10.78
CA ALA A 437 -1.63 -13.83 -9.97
C ALA A 437 -0.57 -12.73 -10.12
N GLY A 438 0.67 -13.07 -10.44
CA GLY A 438 1.77 -12.15 -10.72
C GLY A 438 1.76 -11.53 -12.12
N LEU A 439 0.90 -12.02 -13.03
CA LEU A 439 0.75 -11.41 -14.35
C LEU A 439 0.00 -10.06 -14.25
N PRO A 440 0.34 -9.08 -15.10
CA PRO A 440 -0.52 -7.93 -15.33
C PRO A 440 -1.93 -8.36 -15.73
N ILE A 441 -2.95 -7.66 -15.21
CA ILE A 441 -4.38 -7.98 -15.41
C ILE A 441 -4.71 -8.18 -16.91
N GLY A 442 -4.20 -7.32 -17.79
CA GLY A 442 -4.42 -7.47 -19.23
C GLY A 442 -3.88 -8.79 -19.79
N ARG A 443 -2.65 -9.16 -19.38
CA ARG A 443 -2.03 -10.43 -19.81
C ARG A 443 -2.74 -11.64 -19.22
N MET A 444 -3.19 -11.52 -17.99
CA MET A 444 -3.97 -12.58 -17.35
C MET A 444 -5.29 -12.81 -18.08
N ALA A 445 -6.01 -11.76 -18.47
CA ALA A 445 -7.26 -11.86 -19.22
C ALA A 445 -7.04 -12.56 -20.57
N GLU A 446 -5.99 -12.19 -21.32
CA GLU A 446 -5.59 -12.86 -22.56
C GLU A 446 -5.30 -14.35 -22.34
N MET A 447 -4.54 -14.68 -21.31
CA MET A 447 -4.14 -16.05 -20.99
C MET A 447 -5.35 -16.91 -20.58
N LEU A 448 -6.22 -16.40 -19.72
CA LEU A 448 -7.41 -17.11 -19.27
C LEU A 448 -8.44 -17.30 -20.39
N GLY A 449 -8.56 -16.31 -21.29
CA GLY A 449 -9.39 -16.42 -22.51
C GLY A 449 -8.85 -17.43 -23.51
N GLY A 450 -7.53 -17.69 -23.54
CA GLY A 450 -6.87 -18.65 -24.43
C GLY A 450 -6.66 -20.06 -23.86
N LEU A 451 -7.22 -20.40 -22.69
CA LEU A 451 -7.03 -21.70 -22.03
C LEU A 451 -7.53 -22.87 -22.88
N LYS A 452 -6.66 -23.84 -23.15
CA LYS A 452 -7.02 -25.11 -23.81
C LYS A 452 -7.40 -26.13 -22.74
N LEU A 453 -8.71 -26.33 -22.55
CA LEU A 453 -9.27 -27.23 -21.55
C LEU A 453 -9.84 -28.49 -22.20
N SER A 454 -9.80 -29.63 -21.49
CA SER A 454 -10.56 -30.81 -21.86
C SER A 454 -12.07 -30.52 -21.81
N LYS A 455 -12.91 -31.29 -22.52
CA LYS A 455 -14.37 -31.12 -22.46
C LYS A 455 -14.92 -31.14 -21.04
N ARG A 456 -14.39 -32.03 -20.19
CA ARG A 456 -14.75 -32.10 -18.76
C ARG A 456 -14.37 -30.83 -18.03
N ASP A 457 -13.11 -30.42 -18.14
CA ASP A 457 -12.57 -29.25 -17.40
C ASP A 457 -13.25 -27.96 -17.87
N ALA A 458 -13.56 -27.86 -19.19
CA ALA A 458 -14.32 -26.74 -19.72
C ALA A 458 -15.72 -26.62 -19.10
N THR A 459 -16.45 -27.76 -18.96
CA THR A 459 -17.76 -27.75 -18.31
C THR A 459 -17.70 -27.29 -16.88
N ILE A 460 -16.66 -27.64 -16.14
CA ILE A 460 -16.44 -27.23 -14.73
C ILE A 460 -16.05 -25.75 -14.65
N ALA A 461 -15.14 -25.32 -15.54
CA ALA A 461 -14.50 -24.00 -15.46
C ALA A 461 -15.36 -22.87 -16.04
N THR A 462 -16.31 -23.14 -16.95
CA THR A 462 -17.04 -22.10 -17.71
C THR A 462 -17.64 -21.01 -16.85
N ARG A 463 -18.35 -21.37 -15.76
CA ARG A 463 -18.97 -20.37 -14.87
C ARG A 463 -17.93 -19.55 -14.11
N VAL A 464 -16.88 -20.21 -13.60
CA VAL A 464 -15.81 -19.57 -12.83
C VAL A 464 -15.01 -18.62 -13.73
N LEU A 465 -14.66 -19.06 -14.92
CA LEU A 465 -13.93 -18.22 -15.89
C LEU A 465 -14.76 -17.03 -16.37
N LYS A 466 -16.07 -17.18 -16.52
CA LYS A 466 -16.96 -16.06 -16.83
C LYS A 466 -16.86 -14.97 -15.77
N GLU A 467 -17.04 -15.34 -14.50
CA GLU A 467 -16.93 -14.41 -13.35
C GLU A 467 -15.57 -13.73 -13.25
N VAL A 468 -14.49 -14.51 -13.45
CA VAL A 468 -13.11 -13.97 -13.45
C VAL A 468 -12.94 -12.97 -14.59
N ASN A 469 -13.32 -13.33 -15.81
CA ASN A 469 -13.13 -12.46 -16.98
C ASN A 469 -13.95 -11.17 -16.89
N GLU A 470 -15.18 -11.22 -16.38
CA GLU A 470 -15.99 -10.03 -16.15
C GLU A 470 -15.31 -9.08 -15.16
N ARG A 471 -14.80 -9.59 -14.04
CA ARG A 471 -14.09 -8.76 -13.05
C ARG A 471 -12.77 -8.19 -13.60
N LEU A 472 -12.01 -9.00 -14.34
CA LEU A 472 -10.79 -8.51 -15.00
C LEU A 472 -11.12 -7.45 -16.06
N GLN A 473 -12.23 -7.58 -16.79
CA GLN A 473 -12.68 -6.59 -17.76
C GLN A 473 -13.00 -5.26 -17.06
N PHE A 474 -13.73 -5.26 -15.94
CA PHE A 474 -14.00 -4.05 -15.18
C PHE A 474 -12.72 -3.36 -14.69
N LEU A 475 -11.71 -4.13 -14.25
CA LEU A 475 -10.42 -3.56 -13.87
C LEU A 475 -9.68 -2.95 -15.07
N MET A 476 -9.80 -3.54 -16.24
CA MET A 476 -9.24 -2.98 -17.48
C MET A 476 -9.98 -1.72 -17.92
N ASP A 477 -11.30 -1.69 -17.80
CA ASP A 477 -12.15 -0.55 -18.16
C ASP A 477 -11.81 0.71 -17.33
N VAL A 478 -11.43 0.52 -16.05
CA VAL A 478 -10.96 1.63 -15.19
C VAL A 478 -9.46 1.93 -15.32
N GLY A 479 -8.79 1.37 -16.34
CA GLY A 479 -7.38 1.66 -16.64
C GLY A 479 -6.34 0.96 -15.77
N LEU A 480 -6.69 -0.14 -15.07
CA LEU A 480 -5.80 -0.87 -14.16
C LEU A 480 -5.17 -2.13 -14.79
N HIS A 481 -5.11 -2.20 -16.13
CA HIS A 481 -4.60 -3.35 -16.89
C HIS A 481 -3.14 -3.72 -16.56
N TYR A 482 -2.35 -2.78 -16.05
CA TYR A 482 -0.93 -2.95 -15.71
C TYR A 482 -0.69 -3.53 -14.32
N LEU A 483 -1.68 -3.50 -13.42
CA LEU A 483 -1.56 -4.07 -12.07
C LEU A 483 -1.55 -5.60 -12.12
N SER A 484 -0.92 -6.22 -11.12
CA SER A 484 -1.02 -7.67 -10.87
C SER A 484 -1.92 -7.95 -9.67
N LEU A 485 -2.53 -9.14 -9.62
CA LEU A 485 -3.43 -9.53 -8.52
C LEU A 485 -2.68 -9.76 -7.20
N ASP A 486 -1.41 -10.11 -7.25
CA ASP A 486 -0.56 -10.37 -6.07
C ASP A 486 -0.04 -9.08 -5.42
N ARG A 487 -0.20 -7.93 -6.09
CA ARG A 487 0.28 -6.64 -5.57
C ARG A 487 -0.39 -6.32 -4.23
N PRO A 488 0.41 -6.03 -3.17
CA PRO A 488 -0.13 -5.69 -1.85
C PRO A 488 -0.97 -4.41 -1.89
N ALA A 489 -2.12 -4.42 -1.22
CA ALA A 489 -3.03 -3.26 -1.20
C ALA A 489 -2.39 -2.00 -0.61
N GLY A 490 -1.50 -2.15 0.37
CA GLY A 490 -0.78 -1.03 1.00
C GLY A 490 0.23 -0.32 0.09
N THR A 491 0.56 -0.90 -1.09
CA THR A 491 1.47 -0.29 -2.07
C THR A 491 0.74 0.45 -3.20
N LEU A 492 -0.59 0.43 -3.17
CA LEU A 492 -1.42 1.10 -4.17
C LEU A 492 -1.44 2.61 -3.91
N ALA A 493 -1.38 3.39 -4.99
CA ALA A 493 -1.69 4.80 -4.93
C ALA A 493 -3.18 5.01 -4.57
N GLY A 494 -3.53 6.16 -3.99
CA GLY A 494 -4.91 6.47 -3.60
C GLY A 494 -5.90 6.28 -4.75
N GLY A 495 -5.59 6.80 -5.93
CA GLY A 495 -6.42 6.64 -7.12
C GLY A 495 -6.49 5.20 -7.64
N GLU A 496 -5.42 4.39 -7.54
CA GLU A 496 -5.47 2.96 -7.88
C GLU A 496 -6.44 2.20 -6.98
N ALA A 497 -6.36 2.42 -5.66
CA ALA A 497 -7.24 1.77 -4.68
C ALA A 497 -8.72 2.16 -4.89
N GLN A 498 -8.98 3.43 -5.18
CA GLN A 498 -10.33 3.94 -5.47
C GLN A 498 -10.91 3.29 -6.73
N ARG A 499 -10.14 3.20 -7.82
CA ARG A 499 -10.58 2.56 -9.06
C ARG A 499 -10.82 1.06 -8.91
N ILE A 500 -10.03 0.37 -8.08
CA ILE A 500 -10.31 -1.05 -7.74
C ILE A 500 -11.67 -1.18 -7.08
N ARG A 501 -12.03 -0.29 -6.14
CA ARG A 501 -13.36 -0.30 -5.51
C ARG A 501 -14.45 0.00 -6.52
N LEU A 502 -14.25 1.00 -7.37
CA LEU A 502 -15.20 1.33 -8.45
C LEU A 502 -15.45 0.11 -9.35
N ALA A 503 -14.39 -0.55 -9.83
CA ALA A 503 -14.50 -1.77 -10.64
C ALA A 503 -15.26 -2.90 -9.91
N THR A 504 -15.01 -3.06 -8.60
CA THR A 504 -15.69 -4.08 -7.78
C THR A 504 -17.19 -3.75 -7.64
N GLN A 505 -17.56 -2.49 -7.46
CA GLN A 505 -18.97 -2.06 -7.35
C GLN A 505 -19.73 -2.21 -8.67
N ILE A 506 -19.10 -1.86 -9.79
CA ILE A 506 -19.68 -2.07 -11.13
C ILE A 506 -19.91 -3.58 -11.36
N GLY A 507 -18.96 -4.41 -10.97
CA GLY A 507 -19.06 -5.86 -11.05
C GLY A 507 -20.19 -6.47 -10.21
N SER A 508 -20.70 -5.75 -9.21
CA SER A 508 -21.86 -6.20 -8.42
C SER A 508 -23.20 -6.12 -9.17
N GLY A 509 -23.27 -5.35 -10.29
CA GLY A 509 -24.46 -5.21 -11.12
C GLY A 509 -25.67 -4.57 -10.41
N LEU A 510 -25.41 -3.79 -9.36
CA LEU A 510 -26.48 -3.11 -8.61
C LEU A 510 -27.15 -2.03 -9.47
N VAL A 511 -28.48 -1.93 -9.36
CA VAL A 511 -29.32 -0.99 -10.09
C VAL A 511 -30.13 -0.17 -9.10
N GLY A 512 -30.38 1.11 -9.42
CA GLY A 512 -31.14 2.02 -8.57
C GLY A 512 -30.37 2.48 -7.34
N VAL A 513 -29.04 2.48 -7.37
CA VAL A 513 -28.16 2.90 -6.29
C VAL A 513 -27.69 4.33 -6.53
N LEU A 514 -27.47 5.06 -5.44
CA LEU A 514 -26.79 6.34 -5.44
C LEU A 514 -25.29 6.14 -5.16
N TYR A 515 -24.46 6.35 -6.17
CA TYR A 515 -23.00 6.35 -6.00
C TYR A 515 -22.48 7.75 -5.73
N VAL A 516 -21.65 7.91 -4.69
CA VAL A 516 -20.97 9.17 -4.37
C VAL A 516 -19.47 8.94 -4.47
N LEU A 517 -18.81 9.62 -5.42
CA LEU A 517 -17.39 9.44 -5.73
C LEU A 517 -16.61 10.73 -5.43
N ASP A 518 -15.44 10.57 -4.82
CA ASP A 518 -14.53 11.69 -4.50
C ASP A 518 -13.35 11.70 -5.47
N GLU A 519 -13.36 12.63 -6.42
CA GLU A 519 -12.29 12.88 -7.38
C GLU A 519 -11.71 11.60 -8.04
N PRO A 520 -12.52 10.80 -8.73
CA PRO A 520 -12.08 9.51 -9.27
C PRO A 520 -11.04 9.62 -10.39
N SER A 521 -10.84 10.80 -10.99
CA SER A 521 -9.83 11.09 -12.02
C SER A 521 -8.40 11.27 -11.46
N ILE A 522 -8.22 11.30 -10.13
CA ILE A 522 -6.94 11.55 -9.48
C ILE A 522 -5.84 10.61 -9.96
N GLY A 523 -4.66 11.19 -10.30
CA GLY A 523 -3.47 10.44 -10.72
C GLY A 523 -3.64 9.73 -12.06
N LEU A 524 -4.67 10.10 -12.85
CA LEU A 524 -4.87 9.57 -14.19
C LEU A 524 -4.22 10.46 -15.24
N HIS A 525 -3.57 9.80 -16.20
CA HIS A 525 -3.27 10.43 -17.47
C HIS A 525 -4.57 10.64 -18.28
N GLN A 526 -4.65 11.69 -19.10
CA GLN A 526 -5.86 12.05 -19.87
C GLN A 526 -6.41 10.85 -20.67
N ARG A 527 -5.54 10.05 -21.27
CA ARG A 527 -5.93 8.82 -21.97
C ARG A 527 -6.73 7.84 -21.11
N ASP A 528 -6.31 7.68 -19.86
CA ASP A 528 -6.95 6.74 -18.93
C ASP A 528 -8.22 7.36 -18.31
N ASN A 529 -8.29 8.69 -18.23
CA ASN A 529 -9.47 9.43 -17.75
C ASN A 529 -10.69 9.25 -18.68
N HIS A 530 -10.50 9.26 -20.00
CA HIS A 530 -11.60 8.98 -20.94
C HIS A 530 -12.24 7.60 -20.68
N ARG A 531 -11.46 6.56 -20.41
CA ARG A 531 -11.97 5.22 -20.06
C ARG A 531 -12.77 5.23 -18.75
N LEU A 532 -12.30 6.00 -17.77
CA LEU A 532 -13.04 6.18 -16.51
C LEU A 532 -14.40 6.83 -16.78
N ILE A 533 -14.45 7.91 -17.56
CA ILE A 533 -15.70 8.60 -17.92
C ILE A 533 -16.67 7.64 -18.63
N GLU A 534 -16.21 6.88 -19.61
CA GLU A 534 -17.03 5.85 -20.28
C GLU A 534 -17.58 4.82 -19.29
N THR A 535 -16.80 4.47 -18.28
CA THR A 535 -17.21 3.54 -17.23
C THR A 535 -18.29 4.15 -16.33
N LEU A 536 -18.18 5.43 -15.96
CA LEU A 536 -19.18 6.16 -15.18
C LEU A 536 -20.50 6.30 -15.97
N ILE A 537 -20.43 6.61 -17.27
CA ILE A 537 -21.59 6.67 -18.16
C ILE A 537 -22.30 5.30 -18.19
N ARG A 538 -21.56 4.21 -18.35
CA ARG A 538 -22.13 2.86 -18.34
C ARG A 538 -22.80 2.53 -17.00
N LEU A 539 -22.21 2.95 -15.87
CA LEU A 539 -22.81 2.75 -14.56
C LEU A 539 -24.11 3.54 -14.40
N ARG A 540 -24.18 4.78 -14.92
CA ARG A 540 -25.40 5.60 -15.02
C ARG A 540 -26.47 4.89 -15.87
N ASP A 541 -26.09 4.42 -17.06
CA ASP A 541 -27.01 3.80 -18.03
C ASP A 541 -27.61 2.48 -17.51
N LEU A 542 -27.05 1.88 -16.48
CA LEU A 542 -27.66 0.78 -15.73
C LEU A 542 -28.83 1.23 -14.82
N GLY A 543 -29.17 2.52 -14.78
CA GLY A 543 -30.24 3.07 -13.93
C GLY A 543 -29.74 3.44 -12.53
N ASN A 544 -28.52 3.97 -12.42
CA ASN A 544 -27.95 4.47 -11.17
C ASN A 544 -27.81 5.99 -11.21
N THR A 545 -27.88 6.61 -10.06
CA THR A 545 -27.56 8.04 -9.89
C THR A 545 -26.13 8.16 -9.40
N LEU A 546 -25.30 8.98 -10.06
CA LEU A 546 -23.91 9.21 -9.71
C LEU A 546 -23.73 10.68 -9.30
N ILE A 547 -23.22 10.91 -8.08
CA ILE A 547 -22.71 12.21 -7.65
C ILE A 547 -21.19 12.11 -7.60
N VAL A 548 -20.53 12.92 -8.40
CA VAL A 548 -19.06 12.91 -8.54
C VAL A 548 -18.52 14.28 -8.14
N VAL A 549 -17.73 14.34 -7.08
CA VAL A 549 -16.95 15.55 -6.76
C VAL A 549 -15.77 15.58 -7.67
N GLU A 550 -15.68 16.60 -8.56
CA GLU A 550 -14.64 16.63 -9.58
C GLU A 550 -14.17 18.03 -9.98
N HIS A 551 -12.91 18.06 -10.47
CA HIS A 551 -12.25 19.24 -11.00
C HIS A 551 -11.75 19.06 -12.44
N ASP A 552 -11.86 17.84 -12.97
CA ASP A 552 -11.43 17.49 -14.32
C ASP A 552 -12.37 18.08 -15.38
N GLU A 553 -11.81 18.75 -16.38
CA GLU A 553 -12.57 19.42 -17.43
C GLU A 553 -13.43 18.45 -18.24
N ASP A 554 -12.89 17.30 -18.64
CA ASP A 554 -13.57 16.33 -19.49
C ASP A 554 -14.76 15.69 -18.75
N THR A 555 -14.59 15.39 -17.46
CA THR A 555 -15.64 14.87 -16.60
C THR A 555 -16.77 15.89 -16.42
N ILE A 556 -16.45 17.17 -16.15
CA ILE A 556 -17.44 18.25 -16.00
C ILE A 556 -18.22 18.45 -17.31
N ARG A 557 -17.54 18.45 -18.47
CA ARG A 557 -18.18 18.62 -19.79
C ARG A 557 -19.09 17.46 -20.17
N THR A 558 -18.85 16.28 -19.65
CA THR A 558 -19.61 15.05 -19.95
C THR A 558 -20.81 14.86 -19.02
N ALA A 559 -20.87 15.60 -17.92
CA ALA A 559 -21.93 15.49 -16.93
C ALA A 559 -23.31 15.84 -17.50
N ASP A 560 -24.34 15.11 -17.07
CA ASP A 560 -25.75 15.43 -17.37
C ASP A 560 -26.22 16.65 -16.58
N TRP A 561 -25.69 16.79 -15.35
CA TRP A 561 -26.03 17.87 -14.43
C TRP A 561 -24.81 18.34 -13.64
N ILE A 562 -24.68 19.61 -13.42
CA ILE A 562 -23.52 20.20 -12.73
C ILE A 562 -24.02 21.07 -11.59
N VAL A 563 -23.39 20.94 -10.44
CA VAL A 563 -23.61 21.81 -9.27
C VAL A 563 -22.29 22.50 -8.95
N ASP A 564 -22.21 23.79 -9.21
CA ASP A 564 -21.06 24.63 -8.87
C ASP A 564 -21.28 25.25 -7.49
N ILE A 565 -20.34 24.96 -6.55
CA ILE A 565 -20.45 25.35 -5.15
C ILE A 565 -19.36 26.39 -4.85
N GLY A 566 -19.79 27.56 -4.37
CA GLY A 566 -18.91 28.70 -4.15
C GLY A 566 -19.60 29.81 -3.35
N PRO A 567 -19.34 31.08 -3.73
CA PRO A 567 -18.37 31.57 -4.75
C PRO A 567 -16.90 31.50 -4.30
N GLY A 568 -16.63 31.35 -3.00
CA GLY A 568 -15.32 31.27 -2.40
C GLY A 568 -15.05 29.96 -1.69
N ALA A 569 -14.03 29.94 -0.82
CA ALA A 569 -13.67 28.81 0.02
C ALA A 569 -13.98 29.11 1.50
N GLY A 570 -14.09 28.08 2.34
CA GLY A 570 -14.34 28.22 3.78
C GLY A 570 -15.61 29.01 4.08
N GLU A 571 -15.51 30.06 4.89
CA GLU A 571 -16.64 30.92 5.26
C GLU A 571 -17.21 31.73 4.08
N HIS A 572 -16.43 31.92 3.02
CA HIS A 572 -16.89 32.59 1.80
C HIS A 572 -17.53 31.64 0.78
N GLY A 573 -17.54 30.33 1.07
CA GLY A 573 -18.17 29.27 0.28
C GLY A 573 -19.55 28.87 0.77
N GLY A 574 -19.93 27.64 0.49
CA GLY A 574 -21.11 26.99 1.02
C GLY A 574 -22.43 27.39 0.38
N GLN A 575 -22.43 28.00 -0.80
CA GLN A 575 -23.61 28.40 -1.56
C GLN A 575 -23.61 27.74 -2.93
N ILE A 576 -24.80 27.50 -3.49
CA ILE A 576 -24.93 27.05 -4.86
C ILE A 576 -24.82 28.26 -5.80
N VAL A 577 -23.83 28.24 -6.68
CA VAL A 577 -23.64 29.26 -7.73
C VAL A 577 -24.47 28.90 -8.95
N VAL A 578 -24.38 27.61 -9.37
CA VAL A 578 -25.17 27.06 -10.48
C VAL A 578 -25.60 25.63 -10.09
N SER A 579 -26.86 25.30 -10.45
CA SER A 579 -27.34 23.90 -10.47
C SER A 579 -28.11 23.71 -11.77
N GLY A 580 -27.48 23.04 -12.74
CA GLY A 580 -28.06 22.91 -14.08
C GLY A 580 -27.13 22.19 -15.06
N THR A 581 -27.39 22.46 -16.34
CA THR A 581 -26.63 21.91 -17.47
C THR A 581 -25.29 22.63 -17.67
N LEU A 582 -24.41 22.06 -18.49
CA LEU A 582 -23.16 22.73 -18.90
C LEU A 582 -23.42 24.12 -19.51
N ALA A 583 -24.46 24.26 -20.31
CA ALA A 583 -24.79 25.56 -20.94
C ALA A 583 -25.13 26.64 -19.91
N GLU A 584 -25.83 26.29 -18.85
CA GLU A 584 -26.17 27.20 -17.74
C GLU A 584 -24.91 27.58 -16.94
N LEU A 585 -23.99 26.62 -16.69
CA LEU A 585 -22.71 26.88 -16.04
C LEU A 585 -21.86 27.87 -16.84
N LEU A 586 -21.77 27.68 -18.16
CA LEU A 586 -20.96 28.53 -19.05
C LEU A 586 -21.57 29.94 -19.18
N ALA A 587 -22.87 30.09 -18.98
CA ALA A 587 -23.58 31.37 -19.06
C ALA A 587 -23.49 32.18 -17.77
N GLU A 588 -23.16 31.55 -16.63
CA GLU A 588 -23.12 32.20 -15.31
C GLU A 588 -21.80 32.98 -15.09
N PRO A 589 -21.84 34.31 -15.06
CA PRO A 589 -20.61 35.11 -14.98
C PRO A 589 -19.93 35.05 -13.61
N THR A 590 -20.62 34.64 -12.55
CA THR A 590 -20.08 34.54 -11.20
C THR A 590 -19.39 33.18 -10.95
N SER A 591 -19.66 32.19 -11.81
CA SER A 591 -19.01 30.89 -11.73
C SER A 591 -17.55 30.94 -12.18
N ILE A 592 -16.62 30.73 -11.26
CA ILE A 592 -15.18 30.62 -11.58
C ILE A 592 -14.92 29.40 -12.46
N THR A 593 -15.55 28.27 -12.16
CA THR A 593 -15.49 27.05 -12.98
C THR A 593 -15.98 27.34 -14.40
N GLY A 594 -17.15 28.00 -14.53
CA GLY A 594 -17.72 28.39 -15.82
C GLY A 594 -16.79 29.28 -16.63
N GLN A 595 -16.10 30.23 -15.98
CA GLN A 595 -15.14 31.11 -16.63
C GLN A 595 -13.93 30.37 -17.22
N TYR A 596 -13.39 29.36 -16.50
CA TYR A 596 -12.29 28.53 -17.01
C TYR A 596 -12.76 27.66 -18.18
N LEU A 597 -13.91 27.02 -18.08
CA LEU A 597 -14.46 26.18 -19.14
C LEU A 597 -14.88 26.96 -20.38
N ALA A 598 -15.31 28.22 -20.23
CA ALA A 598 -15.61 29.14 -21.32
C ALA A 598 -14.34 29.75 -21.94
N GLY A 599 -13.18 29.58 -21.32
CA GLY A 599 -11.90 30.14 -21.78
C GLY A 599 -11.74 31.67 -21.53
N THR A 600 -12.62 32.28 -20.73
CA THR A 600 -12.50 33.69 -20.31
C THR A 600 -11.43 33.88 -19.23
N ARG A 601 -11.14 32.80 -18.48
CA ARG A 601 -9.96 32.64 -17.64
C ARG A 601 -9.13 31.47 -18.15
N SER A 602 -7.81 31.60 -18.07
CA SER A 602 -6.88 30.52 -18.43
C SER A 602 -5.60 30.58 -17.60
N ILE A 603 -4.91 29.49 -17.54
CA ILE A 603 -3.52 29.42 -17.09
C ILE A 603 -2.67 29.60 -18.34
N ASP A 604 -1.92 30.71 -18.41
CA ASP A 604 -1.20 31.08 -19.61
C ASP A 604 0.07 30.24 -19.79
N VAL A 605 0.42 29.99 -21.06
CA VAL A 605 1.71 29.40 -21.43
C VAL A 605 2.77 30.49 -21.31
N PRO A 606 3.92 30.27 -20.63
CA PRO A 606 5.00 31.22 -20.56
C PRO A 606 5.48 31.64 -21.96
N MET A 607 5.55 32.95 -22.23
CA MET A 607 6.04 33.46 -23.54
C MET A 607 7.50 33.08 -23.79
N VAL A 608 8.30 33.00 -22.73
CA VAL A 608 9.72 32.61 -22.76
C VAL A 608 9.95 31.59 -21.68
N ARG A 609 10.51 30.45 -22.07
CA ARG A 609 10.94 29.43 -21.12
C ARG A 609 12.34 29.72 -20.61
N ARG A 610 12.65 29.30 -19.38
CA ARG A 610 14.01 29.44 -18.83
C ARG A 610 14.98 28.60 -19.65
N PRO A 611 16.18 29.14 -19.97
CA PRO A 611 17.17 28.40 -20.73
C PRO A 611 17.74 27.26 -19.91
N VAL A 612 17.87 26.09 -20.54
CA VAL A 612 18.59 24.97 -19.98
C VAL A 612 20.10 25.29 -19.97
N THR A 613 20.72 25.17 -18.81
CA THR A 613 22.16 25.37 -18.62
C THR A 613 22.92 24.03 -18.64
N ASP A 614 24.24 24.09 -18.69
CA ASP A 614 25.11 22.87 -18.61
C ASP A 614 25.07 22.20 -17.23
N ARG A 615 24.42 22.81 -16.24
CA ARG A 615 24.23 22.22 -14.92
C ARG A 615 23.04 21.26 -14.96
N VAL A 616 23.34 19.98 -14.94
CA VAL A 616 22.33 18.91 -14.99
C VAL A 616 22.62 17.86 -13.95
N ILE A 617 21.56 17.25 -13.43
CA ILE A 617 21.65 15.99 -12.68
C ILE A 617 21.28 14.88 -13.67
N THR A 618 22.18 13.91 -13.84
CA THR A 618 21.93 12.75 -14.69
C THR A 618 21.78 11.50 -13.88
N VAL A 619 20.65 10.83 -14.02
CA VAL A 619 20.40 9.48 -13.52
C VAL A 619 20.83 8.50 -14.60
N HIS A 620 21.80 7.63 -14.31
CA HIS A 620 22.31 6.65 -15.24
C HIS A 620 21.82 5.25 -14.92
N GLY A 621 21.21 4.59 -15.89
CA GLY A 621 20.92 3.18 -15.85
C GLY A 621 19.95 2.76 -14.72
N ALA A 622 18.91 3.54 -14.48
CA ALA A 622 17.84 3.22 -13.54
C ALA A 622 17.10 1.95 -13.98
N ALA A 623 17.01 0.96 -13.08
CA ALA A 623 16.47 -0.37 -13.37
C ALA A 623 15.63 -0.94 -12.21
N GLU A 624 15.07 -0.08 -11.35
CA GLU A 624 14.19 -0.48 -10.28
C GLU A 624 12.77 -0.71 -10.83
N HIS A 625 12.05 -1.67 -10.27
CA HIS A 625 10.70 -2.08 -10.66
C HIS A 625 10.57 -2.31 -12.18
N ASN A 626 9.79 -1.50 -12.87
CA ASN A 626 9.58 -1.61 -14.31
C ASN A 626 10.55 -0.79 -15.16
N LEU A 627 11.48 -0.02 -14.57
CA LEU A 627 12.43 0.79 -15.31
C LEU A 627 13.40 -0.06 -16.14
N GLN A 628 13.55 0.29 -17.41
CA GLN A 628 14.33 -0.45 -18.39
C GLN A 628 15.72 0.17 -18.64
N ASN A 629 16.60 0.20 -17.62
CA ASN A 629 17.96 0.76 -17.70
C ASN A 629 17.98 2.21 -18.22
N VAL A 630 17.12 3.05 -17.67
CA VAL A 630 16.85 4.42 -18.11
C VAL A 630 18.03 5.34 -17.78
N THR A 631 18.42 6.18 -18.72
CA THR A 631 19.32 7.32 -18.49
C THR A 631 18.58 8.59 -18.86
N VAL A 632 18.55 9.58 -17.93
CA VAL A 632 17.78 10.82 -18.11
C VAL A 632 18.43 11.98 -17.39
N ASP A 633 18.35 13.16 -18.02
CA ASP A 633 18.88 14.42 -17.55
C ASP A 633 17.80 15.31 -16.94
N PHE A 634 18.11 15.89 -15.78
CA PHE A 634 17.30 16.87 -15.08
C PHE A 634 18.05 18.20 -15.03
N PRO A 635 17.72 19.17 -15.92
CA PRO A 635 18.39 20.47 -15.95
C PRO A 635 18.08 21.28 -14.70
N LEU A 636 19.11 21.92 -14.12
CA LEU A 636 18.96 22.72 -12.90
C LEU A 636 18.53 24.16 -13.17
N GLY A 637 17.83 24.76 -12.20
CA GLY A 637 17.28 26.11 -12.31
C GLY A 637 16.03 26.19 -13.18
N CYS A 638 15.34 25.06 -13.38
CA CYS A 638 14.15 24.93 -14.22
C CYS A 638 12.99 24.29 -13.43
N MET A 639 11.77 24.49 -13.94
CA MET A 639 10.61 23.68 -13.56
C MET A 639 10.52 22.50 -14.53
N ILE A 640 10.65 21.28 -13.98
CA ILE A 640 10.69 20.02 -14.72
C ILE A 640 9.43 19.23 -14.42
N ALA A 641 8.64 18.90 -15.44
CA ALA A 641 7.50 18.00 -15.30
C ALA A 641 7.88 16.58 -15.76
N VAL A 642 7.71 15.61 -14.86
CA VAL A 642 7.82 14.18 -15.20
C VAL A 642 6.42 13.64 -15.40
N THR A 643 6.12 13.23 -16.61
CA THR A 643 4.77 12.85 -17.05
C THR A 643 4.74 11.50 -17.75
N GLY A 644 3.58 11.07 -18.21
CA GLY A 644 3.34 9.80 -18.89
C GLY A 644 2.17 9.03 -18.31
N VAL A 645 1.78 7.95 -18.99
CA VAL A 645 0.62 7.13 -18.57
C VAL A 645 0.77 6.55 -17.16
N SER A 646 -0.36 6.18 -16.56
CA SER A 646 -0.36 5.57 -15.21
C SER A 646 0.46 4.28 -15.20
N GLY A 647 1.29 4.08 -14.15
CA GLY A 647 2.17 2.91 -14.04
C GLY A 647 3.40 2.91 -14.97
N SER A 648 3.73 4.01 -15.66
CA SER A 648 4.89 4.09 -16.58
C SER A 648 6.26 4.13 -15.88
N GLY A 649 6.31 4.27 -14.55
CA GLY A 649 7.56 4.28 -13.76
C GLY A 649 8.01 5.67 -13.30
N LYS A 650 7.17 6.71 -13.42
CA LYS A 650 7.48 8.08 -12.98
C LYS A 650 7.95 8.17 -11.53
N SER A 651 7.12 7.69 -10.59
CA SER A 651 7.44 7.74 -9.17
C SER A 651 8.67 6.90 -8.83
N THR A 652 8.87 5.76 -9.51
CA THR A 652 10.09 4.95 -9.35
C THR A 652 11.33 5.71 -9.78
N LEU A 653 11.30 6.41 -10.91
CA LEU A 653 12.43 7.21 -11.40
C LEU A 653 12.73 8.38 -10.46
N VAL A 654 11.69 9.13 -10.07
CA VAL A 654 11.84 10.38 -9.32
C VAL A 654 11.99 10.13 -7.83
N ASN A 655 11.12 9.31 -7.20
CA ASN A 655 11.11 9.12 -5.76
C ASN A 655 12.11 8.04 -5.34
N ASP A 656 12.03 6.82 -5.95
CA ASP A 656 12.83 5.69 -5.48
C ASP A 656 14.30 5.80 -5.90
N VAL A 657 14.61 6.40 -7.07
CA VAL A 657 15.98 6.55 -7.54
C VAL A 657 16.50 7.96 -7.28
N LEU A 658 16.00 8.99 -7.97
CA LEU A 658 16.56 10.33 -7.94
C LEU A 658 16.53 10.95 -6.53
N PHE A 659 15.35 11.00 -5.91
CA PHE A 659 15.18 11.59 -4.58
C PHE A 659 15.96 10.81 -3.53
N ASN A 660 15.85 9.47 -3.50
CA ASN A 660 16.53 8.66 -2.47
C ASN A 660 18.06 8.80 -2.52
N VAL A 661 18.66 8.89 -3.72
CA VAL A 661 20.10 9.18 -3.87
C VAL A 661 20.43 10.55 -3.29
N MET A 662 19.70 11.59 -3.72
CA MET A 662 19.95 12.95 -3.24
C MET A 662 19.74 13.09 -1.73
N ALA A 663 18.68 12.49 -1.19
CA ALA A 663 18.38 12.55 0.24
C ALA A 663 19.45 11.83 1.08
N ARG A 664 19.95 10.69 0.59
CA ARG A 664 21.06 9.98 1.23
C ARG A 664 22.35 10.82 1.21
N ASP A 665 22.73 11.30 0.03
CA ASP A 665 24.07 11.89 -0.20
C ASP A 665 24.14 13.35 0.29
N LEU A 666 23.05 14.12 0.23
CA LEU A 666 23.02 15.54 0.63
C LEU A 666 22.45 15.77 2.02
N ASN A 667 21.36 15.06 2.37
CA ASN A 667 20.68 15.29 3.64
C ASN A 667 21.05 14.24 4.71
N GLY A 668 21.89 13.25 4.39
CA GLY A 668 22.24 12.15 5.30
C GLY A 668 21.06 11.26 5.68
N ALA A 669 20.02 11.18 4.83
CA ALA A 669 18.84 10.37 5.09
C ALA A 669 19.15 8.88 4.98
N ARG A 670 18.54 8.08 5.84
CA ARG A 670 18.67 6.62 5.84
C ARG A 670 17.71 6.01 4.85
N LEU A 671 17.97 6.21 3.56
CA LEU A 671 17.16 5.68 2.47
C LEU A 671 18.02 4.81 1.55
N VAL A 672 17.47 3.70 1.09
CA VAL A 672 18.10 2.84 0.10
C VAL A 672 17.58 3.24 -1.28
N PRO A 673 18.41 3.78 -2.17
CA PRO A 673 18.02 4.10 -3.52
C PRO A 673 17.66 2.86 -4.33
N GLY A 674 16.67 3.00 -5.23
CA GLY A 674 16.34 1.97 -6.20
C GLY A 674 17.53 1.61 -7.11
N LYS A 675 17.48 0.46 -7.77
CA LYS A 675 18.56 -0.04 -8.63
C LYS A 675 18.90 0.95 -9.74
N HIS A 676 20.14 1.41 -9.76
CA HIS A 676 20.70 2.31 -10.76
C HIS A 676 22.20 2.12 -10.86
N LYS A 677 22.83 2.66 -11.89
CA LYS A 677 24.31 2.59 -12.03
C LYS A 677 24.99 3.70 -11.25
N LYS A 678 24.59 4.96 -11.47
CA LYS A 678 25.10 6.14 -10.77
C LYS A 678 24.20 7.35 -10.99
N VAL A 679 24.35 8.35 -10.14
CA VAL A 679 23.79 9.70 -10.34
C VAL A 679 24.94 10.70 -10.34
N THR A 680 24.98 11.63 -11.28
CA THR A 680 26.02 12.65 -11.43
C THR A 680 25.42 14.05 -11.39
N GLY A 681 26.23 15.08 -11.06
CA GLY A 681 25.78 16.48 -10.99
C GLY A 681 25.30 16.92 -9.61
N LEU A 682 25.47 16.07 -8.56
CA LEU A 682 25.03 16.39 -7.18
C LEU A 682 25.82 17.54 -6.56
N GLU A 683 27.04 17.83 -7.05
CA GLU A 683 27.87 18.95 -6.61
C GLU A 683 27.25 20.33 -6.88
N HIS A 684 26.27 20.40 -7.75
CA HIS A 684 25.59 21.67 -8.09
C HIS A 684 24.45 22.02 -7.12
N ILE A 685 24.03 21.09 -6.25
CA ILE A 685 22.93 21.26 -5.30
C ILE A 685 23.41 21.06 -3.87
N ASP A 686 22.73 21.69 -2.93
CA ASP A 686 23.09 21.64 -1.49
C ASP A 686 22.03 20.95 -0.64
N LYS A 687 20.80 20.83 -1.15
CA LYS A 687 19.67 20.26 -0.40
C LYS A 687 18.61 19.71 -1.35
N VAL A 688 17.98 18.61 -0.96
CA VAL A 688 16.75 18.13 -1.56
C VAL A 688 15.59 18.21 -0.56
N VAL A 689 14.41 18.58 -1.06
CA VAL A 689 13.16 18.66 -0.30
C VAL A 689 12.11 17.83 -1.04
N HIS A 690 11.49 16.90 -0.33
CA HIS A 690 10.38 16.10 -0.86
C HIS A 690 9.06 16.60 -0.28
N VAL A 691 8.08 16.82 -1.14
CA VAL A 691 6.74 17.28 -0.76
C VAL A 691 5.72 16.27 -1.33
N ASP A 692 5.36 15.31 -0.49
CA ASP A 692 4.41 14.25 -0.79
C ASP A 692 3.02 14.50 -0.16
N GLN A 693 2.04 13.69 -0.51
CA GLN A 693 0.66 13.76 0.00
C GLN A 693 0.48 13.13 1.39
N SER A 694 1.55 12.64 2.03
CA SER A 694 1.43 12.06 3.37
C SER A 694 0.97 13.09 4.39
N PRO A 695 0.21 12.70 5.43
CA PRO A 695 -0.25 13.63 6.46
C PRO A 695 0.91 14.37 7.15
N ILE A 696 0.69 15.62 7.57
CA ILE A 696 1.67 16.41 8.34
C ILE A 696 1.88 15.91 9.78
N GLY A 697 1.14 14.89 10.17
CA GLY A 697 1.24 14.17 11.43
C GLY A 697 0.13 13.14 11.58
N ARG A 698 0.36 12.19 12.48
CA ARG A 698 -0.57 11.04 12.69
C ARG A 698 -1.57 11.29 13.84
N THR A 699 -1.42 12.36 14.57
CA THR A 699 -2.24 12.67 15.76
C THR A 699 -3.01 13.97 15.60
N PRO A 700 -4.14 14.16 16.29
CA PRO A 700 -4.89 15.41 16.31
C PRO A 700 -4.11 16.63 16.80
N ARG A 701 -2.95 16.43 17.46
CA ARG A 701 -2.06 17.52 17.94
C ARG A 701 -1.27 18.19 16.82
N SER A 702 -1.02 17.47 15.74
CA SER A 702 -0.39 18.05 14.56
C SER A 702 -1.42 18.88 13.80
N ASN A 703 -1.06 20.11 13.45
CA ASN A 703 -1.90 21.05 12.72
C ASN A 703 -1.02 22.02 11.90
N PRO A 704 -1.59 22.81 10.99
CA PRO A 704 -0.84 23.76 10.17
C PRO A 704 0.02 24.73 10.99
N ALA A 705 -0.50 25.25 12.11
CA ALA A 705 0.23 26.20 12.95
C ALA A 705 1.46 25.59 13.63
N THR A 706 1.37 24.34 14.10
CA THR A 706 2.52 23.66 14.71
C THR A 706 3.54 23.20 13.69
N TYR A 707 3.08 22.70 12.53
CA TYR A 707 3.97 22.20 11.49
C TYR A 707 4.81 23.30 10.85
N THR A 708 4.23 24.47 10.59
CA THR A 708 4.94 25.63 10.04
C THR A 708 5.75 26.41 11.08
N GLY A 709 5.61 26.09 12.38
CA GLY A 709 6.30 26.78 13.46
C GLY A 709 5.70 28.13 13.88
N VAL A 710 4.65 28.59 13.19
CA VAL A 710 4.00 29.87 13.53
C VAL A 710 3.44 29.87 14.97
N PHE A 711 3.02 28.70 15.46
CA PHE A 711 2.46 28.56 16.79
C PHE A 711 3.44 28.89 17.91
N ASP A 712 4.74 28.71 17.70
CA ASP A 712 5.76 29.10 18.68
C ASP A 712 5.80 30.62 18.88
N HIS A 713 5.64 31.39 17.83
CA HIS A 713 5.52 32.83 17.87
C HIS A 713 4.20 33.27 18.54
N VAL A 714 3.09 32.61 18.24
CA VAL A 714 1.79 32.87 18.88
C VAL A 714 1.88 32.65 20.40
N ARG A 715 2.43 31.48 20.84
CA ARG A 715 2.61 31.19 22.27
C ARG A 715 3.49 32.22 23.00
N LYS A 716 4.51 32.73 22.30
CA LYS A 716 5.38 33.76 22.86
C LYS A 716 4.61 35.06 23.14
N ILE A 717 3.77 35.48 22.19
CA ILE A 717 2.95 36.69 22.35
C ILE A 717 1.97 36.55 23.51
N PHE A 718 1.28 35.40 23.63
CA PHE A 718 0.39 35.18 24.75
C PHE A 718 1.10 35.19 26.11
N ALA A 719 2.33 34.67 26.18
CA ALA A 719 3.15 34.72 27.39
C ALA A 719 3.62 36.16 27.73
N GLU A 720 3.68 37.04 26.75
CA GLU A 720 4.07 38.46 26.93
C GLU A 720 2.90 39.37 27.32
N THR A 721 1.65 38.88 27.27
CA THR A 721 0.48 39.68 27.72
C THR A 721 0.57 40.07 29.21
N PRO A 722 -0.01 41.20 29.62
CA PRO A 722 -0.05 41.61 31.01
C PRO A 722 -0.69 40.56 31.93
N GLU A 723 -1.79 39.95 31.50
CA GLU A 723 -2.50 38.92 32.26
C GLU A 723 -1.64 37.68 32.50
N ALA A 724 -0.90 37.21 31.47
CA ALA A 724 0.00 36.06 31.59
C ALA A 724 1.17 36.38 32.55
N LYS A 725 1.75 37.57 32.45
CA LYS A 725 2.86 38.00 33.33
C LYS A 725 2.44 38.08 34.77
N VAL A 726 1.25 38.65 35.09
CA VAL A 726 0.71 38.70 36.45
C VAL A 726 0.51 37.32 37.03
N ARG A 727 0.11 36.36 36.24
CA ARG A 727 -0.10 34.96 36.64
C ARG A 727 1.18 34.12 36.63
N GLY A 728 2.30 34.66 36.17
CA GLY A 728 3.57 33.93 36.03
C GLY A 728 3.54 32.84 34.91
N TYR A 729 2.70 33.02 33.90
CA TYR A 729 2.55 32.06 32.82
C TYR A 729 3.66 32.23 31.77
N LEU A 730 4.44 31.20 31.61
CA LEU A 730 5.49 31.14 30.61
C LEU A 730 4.96 30.54 29.29
N GLN A 731 5.73 30.61 28.20
CA GLN A 731 5.39 30.11 26.88
C GLN A 731 4.91 28.64 26.90
N GLY A 732 5.46 27.79 27.82
CA GLY A 732 5.04 26.40 27.99
C GLY A 732 3.59 26.24 28.42
N ARG A 733 3.02 27.21 29.17
CA ARG A 733 1.61 27.19 29.58
C ARG A 733 0.63 27.21 28.40
N PHE A 734 1.02 27.87 27.33
CA PHE A 734 0.24 28.02 26.11
C PHE A 734 0.50 26.89 25.07
N SER A 735 1.13 25.78 25.52
CA SER A 735 1.30 24.59 24.69
C SER A 735 0.29 23.53 25.10
N PHE A 736 -0.52 23.07 24.16
CA PHE A 736 -1.44 21.93 24.38
C PHE A 736 -0.71 20.56 24.46
N ASN A 737 0.61 20.51 24.19
CA ASN A 737 1.43 19.31 24.36
C ASN A 737 2.04 19.17 25.77
N VAL A 738 2.07 20.25 26.55
CA VAL A 738 2.74 20.29 27.84
C VAL A 738 1.70 20.32 28.97
N LYS A 739 1.96 19.54 30.02
CA LYS A 739 1.11 19.58 31.25
C LYS A 739 1.08 20.98 31.87
N GLY A 740 -0.05 21.32 32.47
CA GLY A 740 -0.26 22.57 33.18
C GLY A 740 -1.17 23.55 32.46
N GLY A 741 -1.09 23.69 31.13
CA GLY A 741 -1.96 24.56 30.36
C GLY A 741 -3.01 23.84 29.51
N ARG A 742 -2.78 22.59 29.21
CA ARG A 742 -3.66 21.78 28.40
C ARG A 742 -4.87 21.22 29.16
N CYS A 743 -5.91 20.86 28.47
CA CYS A 743 -6.98 20.03 29.01
C CYS A 743 -6.43 18.62 29.32
N GLU A 744 -6.49 18.18 30.56
CA GLU A 744 -5.97 16.86 30.93
C GLU A 744 -6.91 15.73 30.55
N ALA A 745 -8.22 15.97 30.39
CA ALA A 745 -9.18 14.95 29.96
C ALA A 745 -8.86 14.39 28.55
N CYS A 746 -8.58 15.27 27.58
CA CYS A 746 -8.15 14.88 26.24
C CYS A 746 -6.63 14.99 26.03
N SER A 747 -5.87 15.28 27.08
CA SER A 747 -4.41 15.48 27.01
C SER A 747 -3.96 16.50 25.94
N GLY A 748 -4.83 17.49 25.61
CA GLY A 748 -4.58 18.52 24.61
C GLY A 748 -4.96 18.15 23.17
N ASP A 749 -5.57 17.00 22.94
CA ASP A 749 -6.02 16.59 21.61
C ASP A 749 -7.25 17.39 21.12
N GLY A 750 -8.07 17.89 22.07
CA GLY A 750 -9.35 18.53 21.77
C GLY A 750 -10.47 17.54 21.47
N THR A 751 -10.12 16.33 21.13
CA THR A 751 -11.02 15.23 20.81
C THR A 751 -10.69 13.98 21.61
N ILE A 752 -11.64 13.08 21.76
CA ILE A 752 -11.46 11.74 22.34
C ILE A 752 -11.59 10.74 21.22
N LYS A 753 -10.59 9.88 21.07
CA LYS A 753 -10.59 8.78 20.09
C LYS A 753 -11.42 7.62 20.64
N ILE A 754 -12.44 7.21 19.90
CA ILE A 754 -13.22 6.00 20.15
C ILE A 754 -12.75 4.94 19.16
N GLU A 755 -12.08 3.91 19.67
CA GLU A 755 -11.61 2.80 18.83
C GLU A 755 -12.76 1.86 18.48
N MET A 756 -12.98 1.64 17.20
CA MET A 756 -14.01 0.78 16.66
C MET A 756 -13.35 -0.46 16.04
N ASN A 757 -13.54 -1.64 16.64
CA ASN A 757 -12.82 -2.89 16.28
C ASN A 757 -12.89 -3.28 14.79
N PHE A 758 -13.94 -2.89 14.08
CA PHE A 758 -14.18 -3.27 12.66
C PHE A 758 -14.46 -2.08 11.75
N LEU A 759 -14.54 -0.87 12.30
CA LEU A 759 -14.81 0.38 11.59
C LEU A 759 -13.65 1.36 11.81
N PRO A 760 -13.52 2.41 10.99
CA PRO A 760 -12.57 3.48 11.25
C PRO A 760 -12.80 4.12 12.62
N ASP A 761 -11.72 4.50 13.29
CA ASP A 761 -11.78 5.18 14.58
C ASP A 761 -12.57 6.49 14.48
N VAL A 762 -13.43 6.76 15.45
CA VAL A 762 -14.24 7.99 15.52
C VAL A 762 -13.60 8.96 16.52
N TYR A 763 -13.51 10.24 16.13
CA TYR A 763 -13.01 11.31 16.98
C TYR A 763 -14.17 12.21 17.39
N VAL A 764 -14.50 12.24 18.67
CA VAL A 764 -15.55 13.09 19.24
C VAL A 764 -14.95 14.29 19.98
N PRO A 765 -15.54 15.48 19.93
CA PRO A 765 -15.07 16.60 20.75
C PRO A 765 -15.01 16.24 22.24
N CYS A 766 -13.97 16.68 22.92
CA CYS A 766 -13.81 16.46 24.35
C CYS A 766 -14.90 17.22 25.14
N GLU A 767 -15.69 16.54 25.93
CA GLU A 767 -16.79 17.12 26.72
C GLU A 767 -16.33 18.18 27.74
N VAL A 768 -15.07 18.10 28.21
CA VAL A 768 -14.53 19.02 29.22
C VAL A 768 -14.07 20.34 28.61
N CYS A 769 -13.37 20.30 27.48
CA CYS A 769 -12.84 21.51 26.83
C CYS A 769 -13.60 21.91 25.57
N LEU A 770 -14.61 21.15 25.16
CA LEU A 770 -15.43 21.41 23.96
C LEU A 770 -14.59 21.71 22.71
N GLY A 771 -13.48 20.98 22.54
CA GLY A 771 -12.54 21.16 21.42
C GLY A 771 -11.45 22.21 21.64
N ALA A 772 -11.52 23.02 22.69
CA ALA A 772 -10.59 24.12 22.93
C ALA A 772 -9.14 23.71 23.26
N ARG A 773 -8.87 22.43 23.61
CA ARG A 773 -7.55 21.85 23.90
C ARG A 773 -6.88 22.30 25.20
N TYR A 774 -7.32 23.40 25.80
CA TYR A 774 -6.74 24.02 27.01
C TYR A 774 -7.65 23.91 28.20
N ASN A 775 -7.08 24.10 29.41
CA ASN A 775 -7.83 24.24 30.63
C ASN A 775 -8.40 25.69 30.76
N ARG A 776 -9.37 25.85 31.65
CA ARG A 776 -10.09 27.10 31.82
C ARG A 776 -9.20 28.27 32.16
N GLU A 777 -8.21 28.08 33.07
CA GLU A 777 -7.32 29.13 33.51
C GLU A 777 -6.42 29.68 32.40
N THR A 778 -6.01 28.84 31.46
CA THR A 778 -5.23 29.26 30.28
C THR A 778 -6.08 30.04 29.29
N LEU A 779 -7.38 29.70 29.14
CA LEU A 779 -8.31 30.41 28.29
C LEU A 779 -8.75 31.78 28.82
N GLU A 780 -8.49 32.08 30.10
CA GLU A 780 -8.72 33.44 30.67
C GLU A 780 -7.73 34.49 30.16
N VAL A 781 -6.61 34.07 29.53
CA VAL A 781 -5.63 34.99 28.97
C VAL A 781 -6.03 35.40 27.54
N HIS A 782 -6.11 36.66 27.27
CA HIS A 782 -6.54 37.23 26.01
C HIS A 782 -5.43 38.05 25.33
N PHE A 783 -5.38 37.95 24.01
CA PHE A 783 -4.63 38.87 23.17
C PHE A 783 -5.57 39.49 22.13
N LYS A 784 -5.70 40.83 22.14
CA LYS A 784 -6.70 41.59 21.34
C LYS A 784 -8.12 41.01 21.48
N GLY A 785 -8.52 40.60 22.67
CA GLY A 785 -9.86 40.05 22.96
C GLY A 785 -10.10 38.59 22.56
N LYS A 786 -9.08 37.90 22.04
CA LYS A 786 -9.19 36.48 21.61
C LYS A 786 -8.34 35.59 22.52
N THR A 787 -8.85 34.42 22.87
CA THR A 787 -8.11 33.37 23.58
C THR A 787 -7.18 32.63 22.60
N ILE A 788 -6.23 31.87 23.14
CA ILE A 788 -5.35 31.05 22.30
C ILE A 788 -6.13 29.94 21.52
N ALA A 789 -7.25 29.48 22.07
CA ALA A 789 -8.14 28.53 21.36
C ALA A 789 -8.87 29.22 20.21
N ASP A 790 -9.35 30.47 20.41
CA ASP A 790 -9.97 31.24 19.31
C ASP A 790 -8.98 31.45 18.17
N VAL A 791 -7.71 31.76 18.48
CA VAL A 791 -6.66 31.91 17.47
C VAL A 791 -6.42 30.60 16.70
N LEU A 792 -6.42 29.45 17.36
CA LEU A 792 -6.30 28.16 16.67
C LEU A 792 -7.52 27.85 15.78
N ASN A 793 -8.69 28.36 16.13
CA ASN A 793 -9.92 28.18 15.35
C ASN A 793 -10.07 29.18 14.21
N MET A 794 -9.28 30.26 14.18
CA MET A 794 -9.31 31.22 13.07
C MET A 794 -8.91 30.58 11.75
N PRO A 795 -9.60 30.89 10.64
CA PRO A 795 -9.06 30.70 9.30
C PRO A 795 -7.70 31.43 9.15
N ILE A 796 -6.80 30.86 8.36
CA ILE A 796 -5.45 31.44 8.18
C ILE A 796 -5.51 32.87 7.60
N GLU A 797 -6.47 33.16 6.72
CA GLU A 797 -6.67 34.52 6.18
C GLU A 797 -7.10 35.53 7.24
N GLU A 798 -8.03 35.19 8.13
CA GLU A 798 -8.42 36.00 9.27
C GLU A 798 -7.26 36.19 10.25
N ALA A 799 -6.52 35.09 10.52
CA ALA A 799 -5.35 35.14 11.38
C ALA A 799 -4.25 36.05 10.81
N LEU A 800 -4.08 36.11 9.49
CA LEU A 800 -3.13 37.01 8.82
C LEU A 800 -3.49 38.48 9.08
N GLU A 801 -4.77 38.83 8.96
CA GLU A 801 -5.24 40.19 9.29
C GLU A 801 -5.09 40.49 10.76
N PHE A 802 -5.47 39.58 11.66
CA PHE A 802 -5.37 39.71 13.09
C PHE A 802 -3.94 39.96 13.57
N PHE A 803 -2.95 39.29 13.00
CA PHE A 803 -1.54 39.40 13.30
C PHE A 803 -0.74 40.29 12.35
N ALA A 804 -1.37 41.11 11.52
CA ALA A 804 -0.69 41.97 10.54
C ALA A 804 0.41 42.85 11.16
N ALA A 805 0.22 43.30 12.39
CA ALA A 805 1.22 44.12 13.13
C ALA A 805 2.37 43.28 13.74
N VAL A 806 2.40 41.96 13.53
CA VAL A 806 3.40 41.04 14.08
C VAL A 806 4.16 40.36 12.95
N PRO A 807 5.27 40.94 12.44
CA PRO A 807 5.94 40.50 11.23
C PRO A 807 6.35 39.03 11.21
N PRO A 808 6.85 38.41 12.32
CA PRO A 808 7.18 36.98 12.30
C PRO A 808 5.97 36.09 12.01
N ILE A 809 4.81 36.41 12.60
CA ILE A 809 3.57 35.62 12.41
C ILE A 809 2.98 35.91 11.01
N ALA A 810 2.86 37.19 10.65
CA ALA A 810 2.30 37.59 9.36
C ALA A 810 3.05 36.96 8.20
N ARG A 811 4.38 36.85 8.26
CA ARG A 811 5.19 36.20 7.22
C ARG A 811 4.86 34.69 7.08
N HIS A 812 4.65 33.98 8.18
CA HIS A 812 4.29 32.57 8.14
C HIS A 812 2.88 32.37 7.55
N LEU A 813 1.94 33.24 7.95
CA LEU A 813 0.55 33.14 7.52
C LEU A 813 0.39 33.56 6.03
N SER A 814 1.10 34.61 5.57
CA SER A 814 1.08 35.00 4.17
C SER A 814 1.51 33.85 3.25
N THR A 815 2.55 33.10 3.63
CA THR A 815 3.01 31.97 2.84
C THR A 815 1.94 30.87 2.74
N LEU A 816 1.16 30.65 3.80
CA LEU A 816 0.03 29.69 3.78
C LEU A 816 -1.12 30.21 2.90
N VAL A 817 -1.39 31.50 2.88
CA VAL A 817 -2.39 32.11 1.98
C VAL A 817 -1.92 32.01 0.52
N ASP A 818 -0.63 32.26 0.26
CA ASP A 818 -0.05 32.22 -1.10
C ASP A 818 -0.19 30.84 -1.74
N VAL A 819 -0.09 29.76 -0.95
CA VAL A 819 -0.33 28.40 -1.44
C VAL A 819 -1.83 28.01 -1.49
N GLY A 820 -2.73 28.95 -1.25
CA GLY A 820 -4.18 28.74 -1.34
C GLY A 820 -4.81 28.05 -0.12
N LEU A 821 -4.23 28.19 1.08
CA LEU A 821 -4.74 27.59 2.32
C LEU A 821 -5.40 28.63 3.25
N GLY A 822 -5.81 29.79 2.74
CA GLY A 822 -6.41 30.87 3.54
C GLY A 822 -7.63 30.41 4.34
N TYR A 823 -8.45 29.55 3.76
CA TYR A 823 -9.68 29.01 4.36
C TYR A 823 -9.45 27.96 5.45
N VAL A 824 -8.27 27.33 5.52
CA VAL A 824 -7.95 26.30 6.50
C VAL A 824 -7.77 26.95 7.88
N ARG A 825 -8.28 26.33 8.94
CA ARG A 825 -8.07 26.81 10.30
C ARG A 825 -6.66 26.52 10.80
N MET A 826 -6.06 27.45 11.52
CA MET A 826 -4.70 27.30 12.06
C MET A 826 -4.50 26.04 12.87
N GLY A 827 -5.48 25.66 13.70
CA GLY A 827 -5.46 24.50 14.59
C GLY A 827 -6.14 23.25 13.99
N GLN A 828 -6.50 23.23 12.71
CA GLN A 828 -7.16 22.08 12.08
C GLN A 828 -6.28 20.83 12.21
N SER A 829 -6.86 19.73 12.70
CA SER A 829 -6.14 18.49 12.97
C SER A 829 -5.59 17.86 11.68
N ALA A 830 -4.34 17.37 11.71
CA ALA A 830 -3.71 16.74 10.57
C ALA A 830 -4.54 15.61 9.90
N PRO A 831 -5.22 14.72 10.65
CA PRO A 831 -6.06 13.68 10.06
C PRO A 831 -7.28 14.19 9.30
N THR A 832 -7.72 15.44 9.52
CA THR A 832 -8.88 16.04 8.83
C THR A 832 -8.49 16.80 7.57
N LEU A 833 -7.19 17.03 7.34
CA LEU A 833 -6.70 17.64 6.12
C LEU A 833 -6.76 16.65 4.95
N SER A 834 -7.10 17.16 3.78
CA SER A 834 -6.93 16.40 2.54
C SER A 834 -5.44 16.20 2.22
N GLY A 835 -5.12 15.21 1.36
CA GLY A 835 -3.73 14.97 0.93
C GLY A 835 -3.10 16.22 0.29
N GLY A 836 -3.84 16.92 -0.56
CA GLY A 836 -3.39 18.16 -1.20
C GLY A 836 -3.20 19.32 -0.21
N GLU A 837 -4.07 19.45 0.81
CA GLU A 837 -3.89 20.45 1.87
C GLU A 837 -2.63 20.17 2.69
N ALA A 838 -2.42 18.92 3.10
CA ALA A 838 -1.23 18.49 3.83
C ALA A 838 0.05 18.79 3.03
N GLN A 839 0.05 18.50 1.74
CA GLN A 839 1.16 18.78 0.84
C GLN A 839 1.45 20.28 0.73
N ARG A 840 0.42 21.12 0.60
CA ARG A 840 0.57 22.59 0.55
C ARG A 840 1.07 23.16 1.86
N VAL A 841 0.67 22.61 3.03
CA VAL A 841 1.23 22.99 4.33
C VAL A 841 2.74 22.69 4.39
N LYS A 842 3.17 21.52 3.90
CA LYS A 842 4.60 21.16 3.81
C LYS A 842 5.36 22.13 2.90
N LEU A 843 4.80 22.42 1.74
CA LEU A 843 5.38 23.39 0.80
C LEU A 843 5.52 24.79 1.46
N ALA A 844 4.47 25.28 2.12
CA ALA A 844 4.51 26.56 2.84
C ALA A 844 5.60 26.58 3.91
N ALA A 845 5.78 25.51 4.67
CA ALA A 845 6.84 25.41 5.68
C ALA A 845 8.25 25.47 5.09
N GLU A 846 8.46 24.89 3.90
CA GLU A 846 9.76 24.99 3.20
C GLU A 846 10.00 26.38 2.60
N LEU A 847 8.97 27.04 2.07
CA LEU A 847 9.05 28.39 1.53
C LEU A 847 9.47 29.45 2.55
N GLN A 848 9.21 29.23 3.83
CA GLN A 848 9.59 30.11 4.93
C GLN A 848 11.09 30.06 5.23
N LYS A 849 11.78 28.98 4.84
CA LYS A 849 13.20 28.81 5.06
C LYS A 849 14.01 29.69 4.09
N ARG A 850 15.21 30.07 4.51
CA ARG A 850 16.10 30.85 3.63
C ARG A 850 16.51 30.02 2.43
N SER A 851 16.22 30.51 1.25
CA SER A 851 16.65 29.87 0.00
C SER A 851 18.12 30.13 -0.26
N THR A 852 18.85 29.07 -0.68
CA THR A 852 20.25 29.16 -1.14
C THR A 852 20.33 29.33 -2.66
N GLY A 853 19.22 29.11 -3.37
CA GLY A 853 19.19 29.09 -4.85
C GLY A 853 19.79 27.81 -5.47
N ARG A 854 20.09 26.80 -4.63
CA ARG A 854 20.63 25.50 -5.07
C ARG A 854 19.88 24.32 -4.47
N THR A 855 18.64 24.56 -4.06
CA THR A 855 17.75 23.50 -3.53
C THR A 855 16.94 22.88 -4.66
N ILE A 856 16.80 21.56 -4.65
CA ILE A 856 15.86 20.85 -5.53
C ILE A 856 14.63 20.44 -4.74
N TYR A 857 13.46 20.80 -5.26
CA TYR A 857 12.16 20.43 -4.73
C TYR A 857 11.56 19.32 -5.58
N VAL A 858 11.20 18.21 -4.96
CA VAL A 858 10.51 17.09 -5.62
C VAL A 858 9.07 17.05 -5.09
N LEU A 859 8.10 17.21 -5.99
CA LEU A 859 6.68 17.21 -5.67
C LEU A 859 5.98 16.06 -6.41
N ASP A 860 5.15 15.32 -5.69
CA ASP A 860 4.39 14.21 -6.25
C ASP A 860 2.92 14.61 -6.39
N GLU A 861 2.45 14.77 -7.62
CA GLU A 861 1.09 15.19 -8.01
C GLU A 861 0.53 16.36 -7.17
N PRO A 862 1.20 17.52 -7.16
CA PRO A 862 0.82 18.62 -6.27
C PRO A 862 -0.51 19.30 -6.63
N THR A 863 -1.12 19.00 -7.78
CA THR A 863 -2.41 19.54 -8.20
C THR A 863 -3.60 18.65 -7.84
N THR A 864 -3.36 17.55 -7.16
CA THR A 864 -4.40 16.63 -6.69
C THR A 864 -5.45 17.37 -5.88
N GLY A 865 -6.73 17.23 -6.26
CA GLY A 865 -7.87 17.84 -5.57
C GLY A 865 -7.95 19.37 -5.67
N LEU A 866 -7.27 19.98 -6.64
CA LEU A 866 -7.26 21.41 -6.84
C LEU A 866 -8.16 21.85 -8.00
N HIS A 867 -8.94 22.89 -7.74
CA HIS A 867 -9.64 23.62 -8.78
C HIS A 867 -8.64 24.44 -9.66
N PHE A 868 -8.98 24.73 -10.90
CA PHE A 868 -8.16 25.51 -11.84
C PHE A 868 -7.55 26.77 -11.25
N GLU A 869 -8.31 27.54 -10.46
CA GLU A 869 -7.83 28.75 -9.80
C GLU A 869 -6.77 28.46 -8.72
N ASP A 870 -6.92 27.36 -7.98
CA ASP A 870 -5.94 26.95 -6.98
C ASP A 870 -4.65 26.44 -7.64
N ILE A 871 -4.76 25.77 -8.80
CA ILE A 871 -3.62 25.38 -9.63
C ILE A 871 -2.86 26.60 -10.09
N ARG A 872 -3.56 27.65 -10.56
CA ARG A 872 -2.95 28.91 -10.98
C ARG A 872 -2.14 29.55 -9.85
N LYS A 873 -2.68 29.59 -8.64
CA LYS A 873 -1.96 30.10 -7.44
C LYS A 873 -0.74 29.26 -7.12
N LEU A 874 -0.88 27.94 -7.10
CA LEU A 874 0.23 27.02 -6.82
C LEU A 874 1.35 27.17 -7.85
N LEU A 875 1.03 27.29 -9.13
CA LEU A 875 2.02 27.53 -10.20
C LEU A 875 2.79 28.83 -9.98
N GLY A 876 2.12 29.91 -9.56
CA GLY A 876 2.79 31.17 -9.20
C GLY A 876 3.85 30.97 -8.11
N VAL A 877 3.55 30.17 -7.10
CA VAL A 877 4.46 29.81 -6.02
C VAL A 877 5.64 28.97 -6.52
N LEU A 878 5.38 27.93 -7.32
CA LEU A 878 6.44 27.06 -7.87
C LEU A 878 7.37 27.84 -8.81
N GLN A 879 6.82 28.71 -9.67
CA GLN A 879 7.61 29.59 -10.53
C GLN A 879 8.50 30.55 -9.71
N SER A 880 7.97 31.13 -8.63
CA SER A 880 8.75 31.97 -7.71
C SER A 880 9.93 31.22 -7.05
N LEU A 881 9.80 29.93 -6.78
CA LEU A 881 10.92 29.10 -6.30
C LEU A 881 12.02 28.97 -7.35
N VAL A 882 11.63 28.72 -8.60
CA VAL A 882 12.58 28.58 -9.72
C VAL A 882 13.27 29.91 -10.01
N ASP A 883 12.55 31.03 -9.96
CA ASP A 883 13.11 32.38 -10.13
C ASP A 883 14.17 32.74 -9.09
N LYS A 884 14.12 32.10 -7.91
CA LYS A 884 15.16 32.20 -6.87
C LYS A 884 16.37 31.31 -7.11
N GLY A 885 16.46 30.66 -8.29
CA GLY A 885 17.57 29.81 -8.70
C GLY A 885 17.41 28.33 -8.31
N ASN A 886 16.33 27.95 -7.64
CA ASN A 886 16.08 26.55 -7.27
C ASN A 886 15.59 25.71 -8.46
N THR A 887 15.61 24.40 -8.31
CA THR A 887 15.02 23.46 -9.27
C THR A 887 13.76 22.88 -8.69
N VAL A 888 12.72 22.76 -9.51
CA VAL A 888 11.46 22.12 -9.13
C VAL A 888 11.17 20.96 -10.07
N VAL A 889 11.09 19.75 -9.52
CA VAL A 889 10.70 18.54 -10.25
C VAL A 889 9.30 18.15 -9.77
N VAL A 890 8.35 18.10 -10.70
CA VAL A 890 6.96 17.70 -10.41
C VAL A 890 6.61 16.44 -11.17
N ILE A 891 6.07 15.44 -10.50
CA ILE A 891 5.38 14.33 -11.17
C ILE A 891 3.96 14.80 -11.40
N GLU A 892 3.51 14.86 -12.66
CA GLU A 892 2.21 15.45 -12.98
C GLU A 892 1.51 14.82 -14.18
N HIS A 893 0.18 14.91 -14.12
CA HIS A 893 -0.74 14.54 -15.21
C HIS A 893 -1.55 15.73 -15.72
N ASN A 894 -1.62 16.80 -14.92
CA ASN A 894 -2.36 18.01 -15.28
C ASN A 894 -1.68 18.76 -16.42
N LEU A 895 -2.38 18.90 -17.56
CA LEU A 895 -1.85 19.53 -18.76
C LEU A 895 -1.52 21.01 -18.55
N ASP A 896 -2.23 21.71 -17.66
CA ASP A 896 -1.96 23.12 -17.36
C ASP A 896 -0.62 23.31 -16.66
N VAL A 897 -0.24 22.36 -15.79
CA VAL A 897 1.10 22.35 -15.18
C VAL A 897 2.16 21.97 -16.21
N ILE A 898 1.92 20.91 -16.99
CA ILE A 898 2.90 20.42 -17.95
C ILE A 898 3.19 21.47 -19.02
N LYS A 899 2.16 22.18 -19.54
CA LYS A 899 2.36 23.25 -20.54
C LYS A 899 3.14 24.46 -20.01
N THR A 900 3.18 24.67 -18.67
CA THR A 900 3.91 25.79 -18.04
C THR A 900 5.33 25.41 -17.62
N ALA A 901 5.71 24.13 -17.64
CA ALA A 901 7.05 23.65 -17.29
C ALA A 901 8.10 24.11 -18.30
N ASP A 902 9.34 24.32 -17.84
CA ASP A 902 10.49 24.64 -18.72
C ASP A 902 11.00 23.39 -19.44
N TRP A 903 10.92 22.24 -18.77
CA TRP A 903 11.38 20.94 -19.26
C TRP A 903 10.39 19.83 -18.92
N VAL A 904 10.23 18.87 -19.80
CA VAL A 904 9.36 17.73 -19.63
C VAL A 904 10.14 16.43 -19.85
N VAL A 905 9.90 15.45 -19.01
CA VAL A 905 10.37 14.06 -19.15
C VAL A 905 9.12 13.18 -19.27
N ASP A 906 8.87 12.67 -20.46
CA ASP A 906 7.70 11.82 -20.74
C ASP A 906 8.06 10.34 -20.67
N MET A 907 7.39 9.59 -19.77
CA MET A 907 7.62 8.19 -19.49
C MET A 907 6.53 7.31 -20.12
N GLY A 908 6.93 6.18 -20.67
CA GLY A 908 5.96 5.26 -21.30
C GLY A 908 6.61 4.06 -21.97
N PRO A 909 6.04 3.58 -23.12
CA PRO A 909 4.76 4.05 -23.73
C PRO A 909 3.51 3.62 -22.95
N GLU A 910 3.58 2.50 -22.22
CA GLU A 910 2.48 1.90 -21.46
C GLU A 910 2.79 1.84 -19.95
N GLY A 911 1.84 1.33 -19.16
CA GLY A 911 2.05 1.00 -17.76
C GLY A 911 2.69 -0.38 -17.55
N GLY A 912 3.24 -0.62 -16.34
CA GLY A 912 3.81 -1.91 -15.95
C GLY A 912 4.99 -2.36 -16.82
N SER A 913 5.00 -3.62 -17.23
CA SER A 913 6.09 -4.21 -18.02
C SER A 913 6.21 -3.62 -19.44
N GLY A 914 5.16 -3.00 -19.95
CA GLY A 914 5.16 -2.29 -21.24
C GLY A 914 5.72 -0.86 -21.15
N GLY A 915 5.95 -0.36 -19.93
CA GLY A 915 6.46 0.98 -19.64
C GLY A 915 7.95 1.01 -19.30
N GLY A 916 8.33 1.94 -18.44
CA GLY A 916 9.67 2.04 -17.88
C GLY A 916 10.72 2.59 -18.83
N LYS A 917 10.32 3.32 -19.87
CA LYS A 917 11.22 4.00 -20.84
C LYS A 917 10.94 5.49 -20.85
N VAL A 918 11.94 6.27 -21.23
CA VAL A 918 11.76 7.68 -21.58
C VAL A 918 11.39 7.74 -23.04
N ILE A 919 10.24 8.33 -23.35
CA ILE A 919 9.70 8.48 -24.71
C ILE A 919 10.18 9.79 -25.33
N ALA A 920 10.12 10.86 -24.54
CA ALA A 920 10.53 12.18 -24.97
C ALA A 920 11.12 12.99 -23.81
N THR A 921 12.09 13.86 -24.11
CA THR A 921 12.59 14.89 -23.20
C THR A 921 12.73 16.20 -23.94
N GLY A 922 12.47 17.29 -23.29
CA GLY A 922 12.60 18.62 -23.89
C GLY A 922 11.56 19.62 -23.40
N THR A 923 11.39 20.73 -24.10
CA THR A 923 10.29 21.65 -23.81
C THR A 923 8.93 21.02 -24.09
N PRO A 924 7.83 21.50 -23.50
CA PRO A 924 6.49 20.99 -23.80
C PRO A 924 6.18 20.94 -25.29
N GLU A 925 6.66 21.91 -26.07
CA GLU A 925 6.51 21.97 -27.54
C GLU A 925 7.27 20.83 -28.24
N ALA A 926 8.47 20.50 -27.75
CA ALA A 926 9.28 19.38 -28.27
C ALA A 926 8.61 18.05 -28.02
N VAL A 927 8.06 17.86 -26.81
CA VAL A 927 7.30 16.64 -26.44
C VAL A 927 6.01 16.56 -27.27
N ALA A 928 5.29 17.67 -27.47
CA ALA A 928 4.10 17.74 -28.32
C ALA A 928 4.38 17.37 -29.80
N ALA A 929 5.61 17.56 -30.27
CA ALA A 929 6.04 17.21 -31.64
C ALA A 929 6.52 15.74 -31.74
N THR A 930 6.68 15.04 -30.62
CA THR A 930 7.22 13.66 -30.59
C THR A 930 6.11 12.65 -30.91
N VAL A 931 6.31 11.85 -31.95
CA VAL A 931 5.38 10.79 -32.32
C VAL A 931 5.47 9.64 -31.32
N GLY A 932 4.32 9.16 -30.84
CA GLY A 932 4.24 8.06 -29.86
C GLY A 932 4.25 8.51 -28.41
N SER A 933 4.29 9.81 -28.14
CA SER A 933 4.04 10.39 -26.83
C SER A 933 2.55 10.67 -26.65
N PHE A 934 1.88 9.92 -25.79
CA PHE A 934 0.47 10.18 -25.46
C PHE A 934 0.29 11.56 -24.80
N THR A 935 1.18 11.93 -23.88
CA THR A 935 1.19 13.27 -23.29
C THR A 935 1.37 14.33 -24.37
N GLY A 936 2.27 14.08 -25.34
CA GLY A 936 2.51 14.99 -26.45
C GLY A 936 1.28 15.22 -27.32
N ASP A 937 0.45 14.20 -27.54
CA ASP A 937 -0.79 14.33 -28.31
C ASP A 937 -1.78 15.28 -27.65
N PHE A 938 -2.01 15.14 -26.32
CA PHE A 938 -2.88 16.06 -25.57
C PHE A 938 -2.28 17.46 -25.40
N LEU A 939 -0.96 17.58 -25.20
CA LEU A 939 -0.27 18.87 -25.13
C LEU A 939 -0.39 19.66 -26.44
N ARG A 940 -0.36 19.00 -27.58
CA ARG A 940 -0.47 19.64 -28.90
C ARG A 940 -1.79 20.38 -29.03
N GLU A 941 -2.88 19.80 -28.60
CA GLU A 941 -4.19 20.43 -28.59
C GLU A 941 -4.20 21.66 -27.66
N ARG A 942 -3.69 21.53 -26.45
CA ARG A 942 -3.61 22.62 -25.45
C ARG A 942 -2.69 23.76 -25.88
N LEU A 943 -1.61 23.45 -26.56
CA LEU A 943 -0.66 24.44 -27.13
C LEU A 943 -1.09 24.97 -28.51
N LYS A 944 -2.20 24.50 -29.08
CA LYS A 944 -2.72 24.84 -30.41
C LYS A 944 -1.68 24.64 -31.51
N LEU A 945 -0.88 23.59 -31.40
CA LEU A 945 0.18 23.28 -32.38
C LEU A 945 -0.36 22.42 -33.54
N PRO A 946 0.20 22.56 -34.76
CA PRO A 946 -0.18 21.73 -35.90
C PRO A 946 0.22 20.24 -35.66
N PRO A 947 -0.45 19.29 -36.36
CA PRO A 947 -0.10 17.89 -36.25
C PRO A 947 1.36 17.61 -36.65
N PRO A 948 2.06 16.64 -36.08
CA PRO A 948 3.45 16.34 -36.40
C PRO A 948 3.58 15.96 -37.88
N ARG A 949 4.55 16.56 -38.56
CA ARG A 949 4.90 16.15 -39.92
C ARG A 949 5.53 14.74 -39.86
N LEU A 950 4.80 13.73 -40.23
CA LEU A 950 5.36 12.39 -40.50
C LEU A 950 6.49 12.55 -41.52
N LYS A 951 7.74 12.31 -41.11
CA LYS A 951 8.83 12.18 -42.08
C LYS A 951 8.43 10.99 -42.99
N ARG A 952 8.09 11.29 -44.26
CA ARG A 952 7.95 10.25 -45.26
C ARG A 952 9.25 9.45 -45.25
N SER A 953 9.18 8.19 -44.89
CA SER A 953 10.28 7.26 -45.07
C SER A 953 10.61 7.32 -46.57
N LYS A 954 11.83 7.76 -46.89
CA LYS A 954 12.36 7.53 -48.24
C LYS A 954 12.40 6.00 -48.35
N ALA A 955 11.46 5.47 -49.16
CA ALA A 955 11.56 4.11 -49.63
C ALA A 955 12.87 4.06 -50.44
N SER A 956 13.83 3.32 -49.93
CA SER A 956 15.02 2.88 -50.62
C SER A 956 14.77 1.51 -51.18
#